data_73262ff2711f21c1a78d7c34d9055838
#
_entry.id   73262ff2711f21c1a78d7c34d9055838
#
_cell.length_a   1.000
_cell.length_b   1.000
_cell.length_c   1.000
_cell.angle_alpha   90.00
_cell.angle_beta   90.00
_cell.angle_gamma   90.00
#
_symmetry.space_group_name_H-M   'P 1'
#
loop_
_entity.id
_entity.type
_entity.pdbx_description
1 polymer ?
#
loop_
_entity_poly.entity_id
_entity_poly.type
_entity_poly.pdbx_seq_one_letter_code
_entity_poly.pdbx_strand_id
1 'polypeptide(L)'
;MWIFRRGLTLALQLILLGTLAPAAAAPSTDIVLSKAAASVRVDRGVELLIEEPGENFTRTGVMRPELAGRWAIYHGKKINLPGQPKPVWVRFGVHREAGDPATQWVLGIDWPVQKSVDFHQFDPDSARWVATRSAGLSRPASDQLLKAPSLLFPLELGSAQRAIVLLRVQTDSQFVLPLTLWDEKELQASLYDHAVLMGLLFGILGVMFFYNLSLFIFTRERSFVSYSAYLLCTVLYELAVTGFGPLYLWGGNEWLKARGYELFSCGGFLVAAIFFRQFLDLKMAARYLNRSNQAIIGFWLIVTAMSLLQATPLLGVFIGAGGIFSGLAGIYTSVYLALKRNVLAQYFVVAWAAIITGTVVNVLVLFGLIEGGGWVDHAQQIGFVVEMVLLSIALAWRIKREKASKEAAQRELLELAQSVEHERDEKIRAQERTLTVQLQANEELELRVLDRTAELERAMKNVELANVELARLSVTDALTKVHNRRYFDEMLKKEHDRSARTGAPLALLLADIDYFKKINDSVGHLAGDECLKQVASALTGAVGRSTDLVARYGGEEFAIVLPATDAAQALAVAERVRKAVEDIQFIYRGRRIPISISLGVAARVAGTGQPVTDFVSEADEALYAAKGAGRNQVQLAANG
;
A
#
# COMPACT_ATOMS: atom_id res chain seq x y z
N MET A 1 36.43 -2.44 6.61
CA MET A 1 36.37 -3.32 5.42
C MET A 1 36.81 -4.76 5.67
N TRP A 2 37.74 -5.03 6.59
CA TRP A 2 38.25 -6.38 6.87
C TRP A 2 37.33 -7.22 7.80
N ILE A 3 36.62 -6.59 8.72
CA ILE A 3 35.66 -7.26 9.64
C ILE A 3 34.38 -7.68 8.90
N PHE A 4 33.94 -6.92 7.89
CA PHE A 4 32.75 -7.24 7.06
C PHE A 4 32.99 -8.48 6.16
N ARG A 5 34.21 -8.66 5.65
CA ARG A 5 34.56 -9.83 4.82
C ARG A 5 34.58 -11.13 5.61
N ARG A 6 35.00 -11.13 6.87
CA ARG A 6 34.96 -12.31 7.76
C ARG A 6 33.56 -12.65 8.27
N GLY A 7 32.72 -11.63 8.55
CA GLY A 7 31.34 -11.86 8.97
C GLY A 7 30.49 -12.49 7.87
N LEU A 8 30.63 -12.04 6.62
CA LEU A 8 29.89 -12.59 5.48
C LEU A 8 30.35 -14.00 5.11
N THR A 9 31.66 -14.30 5.21
CA THR A 9 32.21 -15.64 4.97
C THR A 9 31.81 -16.62 6.08
N LEU A 10 31.75 -16.19 7.35
CA LEU A 10 31.28 -17.02 8.45
C LEU A 10 29.76 -17.28 8.38
N ALA A 11 28.96 -16.28 7.99
CA ALA A 11 27.53 -16.44 7.80
C ALA A 11 27.22 -17.40 6.61
N LEU A 12 27.95 -17.27 5.51
CA LEU A 12 27.85 -18.20 4.37
C LEU A 12 28.38 -19.60 4.71
N GLN A 13 29.41 -19.72 5.52
CA GLN A 13 29.95 -21.03 5.97
C GLN A 13 29.07 -21.70 7.03
N LEU A 14 28.41 -20.95 7.88
CA LEU A 14 27.42 -21.49 8.83
C LEU A 14 26.12 -21.95 8.14
N ILE A 15 25.77 -21.37 7.00
CA ILE A 15 24.66 -21.80 6.15
C ILE A 15 25.06 -23.05 5.34
N LEU A 16 26.33 -23.23 4.99
CA LEU A 16 26.86 -24.36 4.22
C LEU A 16 27.23 -25.61 5.06
N LEU A 17 27.29 -25.50 6.38
CA LEU A 17 27.65 -26.59 7.29
C LEU A 17 26.44 -27.24 8.00
N GLY A 18 25.27 -27.25 7.35
CA GLY A 18 24.23 -28.24 7.65
C GLY A 18 24.71 -29.61 7.22
N THR A 19 25.46 -30.26 8.07
CA THR A 19 26.19 -31.51 7.93
C THR A 19 25.39 -32.60 7.24
N LEU A 20 25.78 -32.95 6.03
CA LEU A 20 25.62 -34.28 5.46
C LEU A 20 26.66 -35.21 6.13
N ALA A 21 26.31 -35.74 7.27
CA ALA A 21 27.11 -36.85 7.84
C ALA A 21 26.69 -38.14 7.13
N PRO A 22 27.61 -38.99 6.67
CA PRO A 22 27.24 -40.29 6.16
C PRO A 22 26.72 -41.16 7.35
N ALA A 23 25.39 -41.36 7.37
CA ALA A 23 24.79 -42.24 8.38
C ALA A 23 24.86 -43.69 7.91
N ALA A 24 25.39 -44.56 8.77
CA ALA A 24 25.10 -45.98 8.72
C ALA A 24 23.59 -46.17 8.69
N ALA A 25 23.10 -47.12 7.89
CA ALA A 25 21.68 -47.36 7.66
C ALA A 25 20.93 -47.59 9.01
N ALA A 26 20.41 -46.52 9.55
CA ALA A 26 19.39 -46.61 10.59
C ALA A 26 18.03 -46.81 9.89
N PRO A 27 17.12 -47.64 10.44
CA PRO A 27 15.83 -47.87 9.82
C PRO A 27 15.10 -46.55 9.68
N SER A 28 14.65 -46.23 8.47
CA SER A 28 13.77 -45.10 8.22
C SER A 28 12.54 -45.25 9.11
N THR A 29 12.34 -44.33 10.05
CA THR A 29 11.13 -44.34 10.87
C THR A 29 10.00 -43.87 9.96
N ASP A 30 9.12 -44.86 9.60
CA ASP A 30 7.92 -44.53 8.81
C ASP A 30 7.08 -43.47 9.53
N ILE A 31 6.51 -42.58 8.77
CA ILE A 31 5.58 -41.56 9.26
C ILE A 31 4.26 -42.24 9.57
N VAL A 32 3.84 -42.18 10.84
CA VAL A 32 2.60 -42.82 11.28
C VAL A 32 1.41 -41.91 10.96
N LEU A 33 0.47 -42.43 10.18
CA LEU A 33 -0.80 -41.77 9.87
C LEU A 33 -1.85 -42.27 10.85
N SER A 34 -2.35 -41.38 11.70
CA SER A 34 -3.38 -41.64 12.69
C SER A 34 -4.56 -40.71 12.51
N LYS A 35 -5.77 -41.22 12.66
CA LYS A 35 -7.02 -40.45 12.59
C LYS A 35 -7.09 -39.32 13.61
N ALA A 36 -6.34 -39.41 14.70
CA ALA A 36 -6.28 -38.35 15.71
C ALA A 36 -5.51 -37.11 15.22
N ALA A 37 -4.74 -37.24 14.13
CA ALA A 37 -3.94 -36.15 13.57
C ALA A 37 -4.64 -35.57 12.34
N ALA A 38 -5.05 -34.31 12.41
CA ALA A 38 -5.59 -33.54 11.28
C ALA A 38 -4.57 -33.38 10.13
N SER A 39 -3.29 -33.31 10.48
CA SER A 39 -2.17 -33.28 9.55
C SER A 39 -0.89 -33.79 10.21
N VAL A 40 0.02 -34.31 9.38
CA VAL A 40 1.33 -34.80 9.83
C VAL A 40 2.41 -34.18 8.96
N ARG A 41 3.34 -33.44 9.57
CA ARG A 41 4.49 -32.89 8.84
C ARG A 41 5.50 -33.99 8.51
N VAL A 42 6.01 -33.93 7.28
CA VAL A 42 7.05 -34.87 6.82
C VAL A 42 8.41 -34.21 7.13
N ASP A 43 8.82 -34.30 8.40
CA ASP A 43 10.04 -33.68 8.91
C ASP A 43 11.09 -34.71 9.43
N ARG A 44 10.72 -35.98 9.44
CA ARG A 44 11.57 -37.10 9.90
C ARG A 44 11.53 -38.27 8.94
N GLY A 45 12.60 -39.05 8.93
CA GLY A 45 12.66 -40.24 8.08
C GLY A 45 12.71 -39.94 6.58
N VAL A 46 13.06 -38.71 6.20
CA VAL A 46 13.17 -38.27 4.80
C VAL A 46 14.59 -38.49 4.31
N GLU A 47 14.70 -39.16 3.18
CA GLU A 47 15.97 -39.36 2.50
C GLU A 47 16.00 -38.59 1.18
N LEU A 48 17.16 -38.02 0.88
CA LEU A 48 17.41 -37.25 -0.32
C LEU A 48 18.47 -37.90 -1.19
N LEU A 49 18.26 -37.85 -2.51
CA LEU A 49 19.25 -38.21 -3.51
C LEU A 49 19.28 -37.12 -4.59
N ILE A 50 20.44 -36.53 -4.82
CA ILE A 50 20.63 -35.48 -5.81
C ILE A 50 21.16 -36.12 -7.10
N GLU A 51 20.51 -35.87 -8.24
CA GLU A 51 20.99 -36.30 -9.54
C GLU A 51 22.25 -35.51 -9.93
N GLU A 52 23.27 -36.20 -10.44
CA GLU A 52 24.45 -35.53 -11.00
C GLU A 52 24.24 -35.10 -12.45
N PRO A 53 25.07 -34.19 -12.98
CA PRO A 53 24.94 -33.79 -14.37
C PRO A 53 25.05 -34.96 -15.34
N GLY A 54 24.00 -35.16 -16.15
CA GLY A 54 23.92 -36.26 -17.10
C GLY A 54 23.16 -37.49 -16.57
N GLU A 55 22.84 -37.53 -15.27
CA GLU A 55 21.93 -38.54 -14.71
C GLU A 55 20.47 -38.15 -14.97
N ASN A 56 19.68 -39.17 -15.24
CA ASN A 56 18.21 -39.04 -15.33
C ASN A 56 17.58 -40.35 -14.84
N PHE A 57 17.42 -40.42 -13.54
CA PHE A 57 16.90 -41.66 -12.94
C PHE A 57 15.41 -41.81 -13.19
N THR A 58 15.01 -43.03 -13.49
CA THR A 58 13.59 -43.41 -13.48
C THR A 58 13.20 -43.82 -12.07
N ARG A 59 11.89 -43.90 -11.79
CA ARG A 59 11.36 -44.37 -10.49
C ARG A 59 11.87 -45.74 -10.06
N THR A 60 12.08 -46.64 -11.04
CA THR A 60 12.66 -47.96 -10.79
C THR A 60 14.18 -47.92 -10.68
N GLY A 61 14.81 -47.03 -11.43
CA GLY A 61 16.27 -46.85 -11.41
C GLY A 61 16.76 -46.32 -10.04
N VAL A 62 16.04 -45.39 -9.44
CA VAL A 62 16.43 -44.78 -8.16
C VAL A 62 16.27 -45.72 -6.95
N MET A 63 15.50 -46.81 -7.11
CA MET A 63 15.30 -47.85 -6.07
C MET A 63 16.33 -48.98 -6.15
N ARG A 64 17.27 -48.96 -7.09
CA ARG A 64 18.30 -50.02 -7.22
C ARG A 64 19.20 -50.07 -5.98
N PRO A 65 19.59 -51.26 -5.53
CA PRO A 65 20.48 -51.44 -4.38
C PRO A 65 21.82 -50.70 -4.51
N GLU A 66 22.32 -50.53 -5.75
CA GLU A 66 23.57 -49.85 -6.06
C GLU A 66 23.54 -48.37 -5.63
N LEU A 67 22.35 -47.73 -5.60
CA LEU A 67 22.16 -46.35 -5.19
C LEU A 67 21.83 -46.21 -3.70
N ALA A 68 21.72 -47.31 -2.94
CA ALA A 68 21.37 -47.26 -1.52
C ALA A 68 22.34 -46.37 -0.71
N GLY A 69 23.62 -46.37 -1.02
CA GLY A 69 24.64 -45.54 -0.36
C GLY A 69 24.62 -44.05 -0.77
N ARG A 70 23.85 -43.66 -1.80
CA ARG A 70 23.71 -42.26 -2.23
C ARG A 70 22.53 -41.57 -1.58
N TRP A 71 21.62 -42.29 -0.96
CA TRP A 71 20.52 -41.69 -0.21
C TRP A 71 21.05 -41.16 1.12
N ALA A 72 20.84 -39.86 1.35
CA ALA A 72 21.25 -39.19 2.57
C ALA A 72 20.03 -38.87 3.42
N ILE A 73 20.06 -39.21 4.71
CA ILE A 73 18.99 -38.85 5.64
C ILE A 73 19.02 -37.32 5.84
N TYR A 74 17.89 -36.69 5.67
CA TYR A 74 17.74 -35.25 5.92
C TYR A 74 17.39 -35.02 7.39
N HIS A 75 18.22 -34.26 8.08
CA HIS A 75 18.06 -33.97 9.50
C HIS A 75 17.41 -32.60 9.81
N GLY A 76 17.07 -31.80 8.79
CA GLY A 76 16.42 -30.52 8.96
C GLY A 76 14.91 -30.64 9.18
N LYS A 77 14.32 -29.65 9.84
CA LYS A 77 12.86 -29.60 10.07
C LYS A 77 12.03 -29.34 8.79
N LYS A 78 12.59 -28.68 7.79
CA LYS A 78 11.97 -28.45 6.48
C LYS A 78 13.04 -28.62 5.40
N ILE A 79 12.69 -29.28 4.31
CA ILE A 79 13.64 -29.52 3.21
C ILE A 79 13.89 -28.20 2.49
N ASN A 80 15.08 -27.65 2.68
CA ASN A 80 15.53 -26.42 2.05
C ASN A 80 16.98 -26.60 1.59
N LEU A 81 17.20 -26.55 0.27
CA LEU A 81 18.51 -26.76 -0.35
C LEU A 81 18.85 -25.51 -1.19
N PRO A 82 19.45 -24.48 -0.61
CA PRO A 82 19.76 -23.25 -1.33
C PRO A 82 20.73 -23.49 -2.49
N GLY A 83 20.41 -22.91 -3.65
CA GLY A 83 21.26 -22.99 -4.83
C GLY A 83 21.32 -24.37 -5.51
N GLN A 84 20.31 -25.24 -5.32
CA GLN A 84 20.26 -26.57 -5.91
C GLN A 84 19.49 -26.55 -7.26
N PRO A 85 20.19 -26.50 -8.41
CA PRO A 85 19.55 -26.50 -9.72
C PRO A 85 19.27 -27.91 -10.26
N LYS A 86 19.79 -28.94 -9.58
CA LYS A 86 19.69 -30.32 -10.04
C LYS A 86 18.42 -30.96 -9.52
N PRO A 87 17.82 -31.92 -10.23
CA PRO A 87 16.70 -32.68 -9.70
C PRO A 87 17.07 -33.40 -8.41
N VAL A 88 16.15 -33.36 -7.46
CA VAL A 88 16.31 -34.04 -6.17
C VAL A 88 15.21 -35.07 -6.02
N TRP A 89 15.62 -36.29 -5.71
CA TRP A 89 14.71 -37.34 -5.29
C TRP A 89 14.54 -37.27 -3.78
N VAL A 90 13.30 -37.36 -3.34
CA VAL A 90 12.90 -37.38 -1.94
C VAL A 90 12.17 -38.67 -1.68
N ARG A 91 12.57 -39.42 -0.66
CA ARG A 91 11.97 -40.69 -0.28
C ARG A 91 11.58 -40.67 1.19
N PHE A 92 10.39 -41.17 1.50
CA PHE A 92 9.94 -41.41 2.87
C PHE A 92 8.90 -42.55 2.93
N GLY A 93 8.85 -43.24 4.03
CA GLY A 93 7.83 -44.25 4.31
C GLY A 93 6.65 -43.65 5.05
N VAL A 94 5.45 -44.12 4.74
CA VAL A 94 4.23 -43.83 5.50
C VAL A 94 3.62 -45.14 5.99
N HIS A 95 3.14 -45.13 7.21
CA HIS A 95 2.49 -46.28 7.84
C HIS A 95 1.16 -45.85 8.43
N ARG A 96 0.09 -46.60 8.10
CA ARG A 96 -1.23 -46.39 8.69
C ARG A 96 -1.32 -47.18 10.00
N GLU A 97 -1.86 -46.53 11.03
CA GLU A 97 -2.12 -47.17 12.31
C GLU A 97 -3.16 -48.28 12.17
N ALA A 98 -2.92 -49.45 12.78
CA ALA A 98 -3.81 -50.60 12.68
C ALA A 98 -5.18 -50.27 13.31
N GLY A 99 -6.27 -50.50 12.56
CA GLY A 99 -7.63 -50.25 13.03
C GLY A 99 -8.17 -48.86 12.68
N ASP A 100 -7.39 -48.03 12.00
CA ASP A 100 -7.88 -46.74 11.46
C ASP A 100 -8.80 -47.00 10.25
N PRO A 101 -10.05 -46.46 10.22
CA PRO A 101 -10.90 -46.58 9.04
C PRO A 101 -10.22 -45.93 7.85
N ALA A 102 -10.56 -46.40 6.63
CA ALA A 102 -9.95 -45.93 5.39
C ALA A 102 -10.16 -44.42 5.16
N THR A 103 -9.44 -43.60 5.90
CA THR A 103 -9.35 -42.16 5.62
C THR A 103 -8.42 -41.93 4.41
N GLN A 104 -8.84 -41.09 3.51
CA GLN A 104 -8.01 -40.69 2.38
C GLN A 104 -7.00 -39.66 2.86
N TRP A 105 -5.73 -39.92 2.66
CA TRP A 105 -4.65 -39.02 2.97
C TRP A 105 -4.16 -38.32 1.69
N VAL A 106 -3.78 -37.06 1.80
CA VAL A 106 -3.28 -36.26 0.68
C VAL A 106 -1.93 -35.65 1.07
N LEU A 107 -0.92 -35.88 0.27
CA LEU A 107 0.35 -35.19 0.41
C LEU A 107 0.22 -33.78 -0.20
N GLY A 108 0.40 -32.76 0.62
CA GLY A 108 0.45 -31.37 0.22
C GLY A 108 1.88 -30.83 0.17
N ILE A 109 2.17 -30.05 -0.86
CA ILE A 109 3.40 -29.27 -1.00
C ILE A 109 2.98 -27.81 -1.07
N ASP A 110 3.16 -27.09 0.04
CA ASP A 110 2.70 -25.70 0.21
C ASP A 110 3.70 -24.67 -0.36
N TRP A 111 4.40 -25.06 -1.44
CA TRP A 111 5.29 -24.20 -2.21
C TRP A 111 5.08 -24.49 -3.70
N PRO A 112 4.08 -23.85 -4.33
CA PRO A 112 3.64 -24.20 -5.69
C PRO A 112 4.62 -23.76 -6.79
N VAL A 113 5.67 -23.03 -6.47
CA VAL A 113 6.68 -22.49 -7.42
C VAL A 113 7.69 -23.54 -7.84
N GLN A 114 7.32 -24.84 -7.80
CA GLN A 114 8.16 -25.93 -8.31
C GLN A 114 8.00 -26.07 -9.82
N LYS A 115 9.11 -26.24 -10.54
CA LYS A 115 9.08 -26.46 -12.00
C LYS A 115 8.36 -27.76 -12.33
N SER A 116 8.77 -28.85 -11.72
CA SER A 116 8.10 -30.15 -11.81
C SER A 116 8.25 -30.94 -10.55
N VAL A 117 7.18 -31.63 -10.18
CA VAL A 117 7.14 -32.62 -9.11
C VAL A 117 6.54 -33.88 -9.68
N ASP A 118 7.34 -34.94 -9.80
CA ASP A 118 6.86 -36.25 -10.19
C ASP A 118 6.68 -37.10 -8.92
N PHE A 119 5.45 -37.43 -8.61
CA PHE A 119 5.04 -38.21 -7.45
C PHE A 119 4.89 -39.68 -7.85
N HIS A 120 5.51 -40.59 -7.07
CA HIS A 120 5.38 -42.02 -7.25
C HIS A 120 5.11 -42.67 -5.90
N GLN A 121 4.10 -43.51 -5.86
CA GLN A 121 3.76 -44.31 -4.68
C GLN A 121 4.05 -45.76 -4.96
N PHE A 122 4.84 -46.39 -4.08
CA PHE A 122 5.20 -47.78 -4.13
C PHE A 122 4.62 -48.51 -2.92
N ASP A 123 3.98 -49.62 -3.15
CA ASP A 123 3.51 -50.53 -2.10
C ASP A 123 4.58 -51.61 -1.88
N PRO A 124 5.26 -51.62 -0.71
CA PRO A 124 6.29 -52.59 -0.42
C PRO A 124 5.76 -54.00 -0.24
N ASP A 125 4.49 -54.19 0.21
CA ASP A 125 3.90 -55.48 0.50
C ASP A 125 3.55 -56.23 -0.81
N SER A 126 3.00 -55.53 -1.79
CA SER A 126 2.69 -56.09 -3.11
C SER A 126 3.81 -55.91 -4.14
N ALA A 127 4.88 -55.23 -3.79
CA ALA A 127 6.00 -54.85 -4.68
C ALA A 127 5.53 -54.16 -5.99
N ARG A 128 4.49 -53.29 -5.91
CA ARG A 128 3.89 -52.61 -7.08
C ARG A 128 3.87 -51.10 -6.93
N TRP A 129 3.97 -50.44 -8.06
CA TRP A 129 3.70 -49.04 -8.17
C TRP A 129 2.18 -48.79 -8.19
N VAL A 130 1.67 -48.12 -7.18
CA VAL A 130 0.24 -47.88 -6.99
C VAL A 130 -0.20 -46.65 -7.76
N ALA A 131 0.56 -45.54 -7.64
CA ALA A 131 0.25 -44.30 -8.29
C ALA A 131 1.50 -43.62 -8.87
N THR A 132 1.31 -42.94 -10.00
CA THR A 132 2.30 -42.02 -10.59
C THR A 132 1.59 -40.79 -11.09
N ARG A 133 2.00 -39.63 -10.63
CA ARG A 133 1.37 -38.33 -10.93
C ARG A 133 2.45 -37.30 -11.10
N SER A 134 2.16 -36.27 -11.88
CA SER A 134 3.08 -35.14 -12.09
C SER A 134 2.34 -33.83 -11.93
N ALA A 135 2.97 -32.85 -11.31
CA ALA A 135 2.46 -31.50 -11.13
C ALA A 135 3.61 -30.48 -11.19
N GLY A 136 3.30 -29.21 -11.20
CA GLY A 136 4.27 -28.10 -11.21
C GLY A 136 4.04 -27.11 -12.33
N LEU A 137 4.85 -26.04 -12.34
CA LEU A 137 4.69 -24.92 -13.29
C LEU A 137 4.85 -25.33 -14.76
N SER A 138 5.66 -26.35 -15.05
CA SER A 138 5.87 -26.88 -16.42
C SER A 138 4.81 -27.89 -16.87
N ARG A 139 3.80 -28.15 -16.05
CA ARG A 139 2.71 -29.08 -16.36
C ARG A 139 1.41 -28.32 -16.56
N PRO A 140 0.52 -28.80 -17.45
CA PRO A 140 -0.82 -28.25 -17.60
C PRO A 140 -1.60 -28.34 -16.28
N ALA A 141 -2.41 -27.33 -15.98
CA ALA A 141 -3.26 -27.35 -14.78
C ALA A 141 -4.31 -28.47 -14.83
N SER A 142 -4.64 -29.00 -16.02
CA SER A 142 -5.50 -30.18 -16.22
C SER A 142 -4.95 -31.47 -15.61
N ASP A 143 -3.64 -31.56 -15.42
CA ASP A 143 -2.98 -32.76 -14.88
C ASP A 143 -3.09 -32.85 -13.36
N GLN A 144 -3.49 -31.76 -12.71
CA GLN A 144 -3.75 -31.72 -11.27
C GLN A 144 -5.12 -32.35 -10.97
N LEU A 145 -5.14 -33.42 -10.20
CA LEU A 145 -6.38 -34.08 -9.76
C LEU A 145 -7.24 -33.19 -8.85
N LEU A 146 -6.59 -32.41 -8.00
CA LEU A 146 -7.24 -31.49 -7.08
C LEU A 146 -6.84 -30.06 -7.48
N LYS A 147 -7.84 -29.25 -7.84
CA LYS A 147 -7.63 -27.84 -8.16
C LYS A 147 -7.41 -27.05 -6.87
N ALA A 148 -6.16 -26.87 -6.51
CA ALA A 148 -5.74 -26.13 -5.33
C ALA A 148 -4.52 -25.25 -5.66
N PRO A 149 -4.29 -24.19 -4.86
CA PRO A 149 -3.08 -23.36 -4.98
C PRO A 149 -1.80 -24.17 -4.66
N SER A 150 -1.88 -25.12 -3.72
CA SER A 150 -0.80 -26.06 -3.36
C SER A 150 -0.77 -27.25 -4.30
N LEU A 151 0.39 -27.91 -4.42
CA LEU A 151 0.51 -29.16 -5.17
C LEU A 151 0.02 -30.32 -4.30
N LEU A 152 -1.04 -30.99 -4.69
CA LEU A 152 -1.73 -32.01 -3.93
C LEU A 152 -1.66 -33.38 -4.64
N PHE A 153 -1.23 -34.40 -3.87
CA PHE A 153 -1.10 -35.78 -4.35
C PHE A 153 -1.87 -36.70 -3.43
N PRO A 154 -3.04 -37.22 -3.81
CA PRO A 154 -3.76 -38.22 -3.05
C PRO A 154 -2.95 -39.52 -2.90
N LEU A 155 -2.92 -40.05 -1.68
CA LEU A 155 -2.30 -41.34 -1.35
C LEU A 155 -3.34 -42.44 -1.47
N GLU A 156 -3.01 -43.48 -2.24
CA GLU A 156 -3.84 -44.66 -2.43
C GLU A 156 -3.37 -45.79 -1.48
N LEU A 157 -3.77 -45.69 -0.21
CA LEU A 157 -3.32 -46.66 0.78
C LEU A 157 -4.13 -47.97 0.74
N GLY A 158 -5.34 -47.99 0.18
CA GLY A 158 -6.17 -49.21 0.04
C GLY A 158 -6.21 -50.06 1.30
N SER A 159 -5.89 -51.35 1.15
CA SER A 159 -5.69 -52.28 2.24
C SER A 159 -4.22 -52.34 2.75
N ALA A 160 -3.30 -51.66 2.04
CA ALA A 160 -1.89 -51.61 2.46
C ALA A 160 -1.74 -50.74 3.71
N GLN A 161 -1.01 -51.25 4.68
CA GLN A 161 -0.68 -50.52 5.90
C GLN A 161 0.54 -49.62 5.72
N ARG A 162 1.35 -49.87 4.67
CA ARG A 162 2.59 -49.15 4.39
C ARG A 162 2.65 -48.70 2.95
N ALA A 163 3.25 -47.55 2.72
CA ALA A 163 3.60 -47.09 1.39
C ALA A 163 4.93 -46.32 1.41
N ILE A 164 5.69 -46.44 0.35
CA ILE A 164 6.89 -45.62 0.11
C ILE A 164 6.53 -44.54 -0.91
N VAL A 165 6.72 -43.30 -0.52
CA VAL A 165 6.54 -42.15 -1.41
C VAL A 165 7.89 -41.72 -1.94
N LEU A 166 7.96 -41.56 -3.26
CA LEU A 166 9.10 -40.97 -3.96
C LEU A 166 8.64 -39.74 -4.71
N LEU A 167 9.35 -38.66 -4.50
CA LEU A 167 9.16 -37.41 -5.25
C LEU A 167 10.42 -37.08 -6.03
N ARG A 168 10.30 -36.81 -7.33
CA ARG A 168 11.38 -36.20 -8.11
C ARG A 168 11.02 -34.76 -8.28
N VAL A 169 11.78 -33.87 -7.65
CA VAL A 169 11.49 -32.44 -7.63
C VAL A 169 12.57 -31.70 -8.39
N GLN A 170 12.14 -30.82 -9.29
CA GLN A 170 13.01 -29.90 -10.01
C GLN A 170 12.48 -28.49 -9.86
N THR A 171 13.37 -27.54 -9.62
CA THR A 171 13.05 -26.11 -9.53
C THR A 171 14.11 -25.28 -10.25
N ASP A 172 13.70 -24.16 -10.81
CA ASP A 172 14.59 -23.14 -11.36
C ASP A 172 14.83 -21.98 -10.37
N SER A 173 14.16 -22.03 -9.19
CA SER A 173 14.25 -21.04 -8.11
C SER A 173 14.85 -21.61 -6.84
N GLN A 174 14.42 -21.19 -5.66
CA GLN A 174 14.84 -21.76 -4.39
C GLN A 174 14.22 -23.16 -4.20
N PHE A 175 15.05 -24.14 -3.85
CA PHE A 175 14.57 -25.47 -3.52
C PHE A 175 14.03 -25.50 -2.08
N VAL A 176 12.75 -25.29 -1.95
CA VAL A 176 12.02 -25.37 -0.69
C VAL A 176 10.89 -26.35 -0.87
N LEU A 177 10.81 -27.35 0.01
CA LEU A 177 9.83 -28.43 -0.10
C LEU A 177 9.16 -28.67 1.26
N PRO A 178 8.18 -27.87 1.64
CA PRO A 178 7.36 -28.11 2.82
C PRO A 178 6.38 -29.24 2.49
N LEU A 179 6.54 -30.39 3.12
CA LEU A 179 5.72 -31.57 2.92
C LEU A 179 4.78 -31.75 4.12
N THR A 180 3.49 -31.86 3.87
CA THR A 180 2.48 -32.13 4.88
C THR A 180 1.51 -33.19 4.38
N LEU A 181 1.28 -34.19 5.17
CA LEU A 181 0.27 -35.23 4.95
C LEU A 181 -1.02 -34.79 5.67
N TRP A 182 -2.09 -34.63 4.93
CA TRP A 182 -3.37 -34.16 5.40
C TRP A 182 -4.43 -35.26 5.36
N ASP A 183 -5.27 -35.33 6.38
CA ASP A 183 -6.58 -35.96 6.22
C ASP A 183 -7.39 -35.19 5.20
N GLU A 184 -8.10 -35.83 4.28
CA GLU A 184 -8.82 -35.19 3.19
C GLU A 184 -9.85 -34.16 3.67
N LYS A 185 -10.56 -34.46 4.78
CA LYS A 185 -11.58 -33.55 5.32
C LYS A 185 -10.95 -32.30 5.93
N GLU A 186 -9.88 -32.50 6.69
CA GLU A 186 -9.13 -31.41 7.30
C GLU A 186 -8.41 -30.56 6.25
N LEU A 187 -7.91 -31.19 5.17
CA LEU A 187 -7.36 -30.48 4.03
C LEU A 187 -8.40 -29.55 3.41
N GLN A 188 -9.63 -30.02 3.17
CA GLN A 188 -10.67 -29.20 2.59
C GLN A 188 -11.02 -28.00 3.48
N ALA A 189 -11.12 -28.19 4.80
CA ALA A 189 -11.32 -27.11 5.75
C ALA A 189 -10.16 -26.09 5.71
N SER A 190 -8.92 -26.58 5.75
CA SER A 190 -7.72 -25.75 5.68
C SER A 190 -7.61 -24.96 4.37
N LEU A 191 -7.93 -25.59 3.23
CA LEU A 191 -7.95 -24.92 1.91
C LEU A 191 -9.01 -23.83 1.85
N TYR A 192 -10.17 -24.07 2.46
CA TYR A 192 -11.24 -23.08 2.53
C TYR A 192 -10.82 -21.87 3.37
N ASP A 193 -10.31 -22.09 4.57
CA ASP A 193 -9.83 -21.03 5.46
C ASP A 193 -8.70 -20.23 4.80
N HIS A 194 -7.77 -20.92 4.15
CA HIS A 194 -6.69 -20.28 3.41
C HIS A 194 -7.23 -19.42 2.23
N ALA A 195 -8.21 -19.94 1.48
CA ALA A 195 -8.82 -19.20 0.38
C ALA A 195 -9.56 -17.95 0.85
N VAL A 196 -10.29 -18.03 1.97
CA VAL A 196 -10.97 -16.88 2.58
C VAL A 196 -9.96 -15.82 3.02
N LEU A 197 -8.90 -16.24 3.71
CA LEU A 197 -7.86 -15.34 4.18
C LEU A 197 -7.12 -14.67 3.00
N MET A 198 -6.75 -15.44 1.98
CA MET A 198 -6.12 -14.90 0.78
C MET A 198 -7.06 -13.98 -0.01
N GLY A 199 -8.34 -14.32 -0.09
CA GLY A 199 -9.34 -13.47 -0.70
C GLY A 199 -9.47 -12.12 0.00
N LEU A 200 -9.50 -12.11 1.34
CA LEU A 200 -9.49 -10.89 2.14
C LEU A 200 -8.20 -10.07 1.89
N LEU A 201 -7.06 -10.72 1.92
CA LEU A 201 -5.76 -10.09 1.66
C LEU A 201 -5.70 -9.44 0.27
N PHE A 202 -6.02 -10.20 -0.78
CA PHE A 202 -6.03 -9.68 -2.15
C PHE A 202 -7.08 -8.58 -2.33
N GLY A 203 -8.21 -8.67 -1.62
CA GLY A 203 -9.21 -7.62 -1.57
C GLY A 203 -8.65 -6.32 -1.00
N ILE A 204 -7.97 -6.38 0.14
CA ILE A 204 -7.31 -5.21 0.76
C ILE A 204 -6.25 -4.63 -0.18
N LEU A 205 -5.37 -5.47 -0.72
CA LEU A 205 -4.31 -5.04 -1.64
C LEU A 205 -4.88 -4.42 -2.91
N GLY A 206 -5.94 -5.00 -3.45
CA GLY A 206 -6.66 -4.48 -4.63
C GLY A 206 -7.30 -3.12 -4.36
N VAL A 207 -7.99 -2.96 -3.24
CA VAL A 207 -8.57 -1.68 -2.84
C VAL A 207 -7.47 -0.62 -2.70
N MET A 208 -6.36 -0.94 -2.06
CA MET A 208 -5.24 -0.03 -1.89
C MET A 208 -4.61 0.37 -3.25
N PHE A 209 -4.50 -0.59 -4.17
CA PHE A 209 -4.05 -0.30 -5.54
C PHE A 209 -4.97 0.68 -6.25
N PHE A 210 -6.27 0.40 -6.31
CA PHE A 210 -7.24 1.28 -6.98
C PHE A 210 -7.37 2.64 -6.29
N TYR A 211 -7.29 2.68 -4.97
CA TYR A 211 -7.29 3.92 -4.21
C TYR A 211 -6.09 4.82 -4.62
N ASN A 212 -4.88 4.29 -4.62
CA ASN A 212 -3.69 5.05 -4.98
C ASN A 212 -3.66 5.41 -6.48
N LEU A 213 -4.16 4.52 -7.33
CA LEU A 213 -4.32 4.79 -8.76
C LEU A 213 -5.32 5.93 -9.00
N SER A 214 -6.44 5.96 -8.27
CA SER A 214 -7.39 7.06 -8.35
C SER A 214 -6.78 8.37 -7.89
N LEU A 215 -6.00 8.36 -6.80
CA LEU A 215 -5.27 9.53 -6.35
C LEU A 215 -4.29 10.05 -7.42
N PHE A 216 -3.60 9.15 -8.13
CA PHE A 216 -2.77 9.55 -9.27
C PHE A 216 -3.59 10.24 -10.37
N ILE A 217 -4.75 9.69 -10.73
CA ILE A 217 -5.60 10.28 -11.78
C ILE A 217 -6.01 11.71 -11.43
N PHE A 218 -6.31 11.97 -10.16
CA PHE A 218 -6.75 13.29 -9.70
C PHE A 218 -5.60 14.26 -9.44
N THR A 219 -4.49 13.79 -8.85
CA THR A 219 -3.38 14.65 -8.43
C THR A 219 -2.30 14.81 -9.50
N ARG A 220 -2.19 13.85 -10.43
CA ARG A 220 -1.12 13.74 -11.45
C ARG A 220 0.29 13.66 -10.85
N GLU A 221 0.41 13.35 -9.58
CA GLU A 221 1.69 13.24 -8.89
C GLU A 221 2.39 11.92 -9.23
N ARG A 222 3.62 12.01 -9.74
CA ARG A 222 4.41 10.85 -10.19
C ARG A 222 4.67 9.81 -9.11
N SER A 223 4.70 10.22 -7.85
CA SER A 223 4.90 9.30 -6.73
C SER A 223 3.76 8.30 -6.57
N PHE A 224 2.52 8.67 -6.93
CA PHE A 224 1.39 7.73 -6.89
C PHE A 224 1.45 6.69 -8.00
N VAL A 225 1.89 7.03 -9.19
CA VAL A 225 2.01 6.03 -10.26
C VAL A 225 3.10 5.01 -9.96
N SER A 226 4.26 5.46 -9.44
CA SER A 226 5.30 4.53 -9.05
C SER A 226 4.89 3.68 -7.84
N TYR A 227 4.13 4.24 -6.90
CA TYR A 227 3.59 3.49 -5.78
C TYR A 227 2.52 2.48 -6.22
N SER A 228 1.58 2.88 -7.09
CA SER A 228 0.59 1.96 -7.65
C SER A 228 1.22 0.83 -8.45
N ALA A 229 2.27 1.12 -9.21
CA ALA A 229 3.03 0.10 -9.92
C ALA A 229 3.74 -0.88 -8.95
N TYR A 230 4.29 -0.38 -7.83
CA TYR A 230 4.84 -1.23 -6.76
C TYR A 230 3.76 -2.13 -6.15
N LEU A 231 2.58 -1.57 -5.81
CA LEU A 231 1.45 -2.33 -5.30
C LEU A 231 1.01 -3.42 -6.28
N LEU A 232 0.92 -3.09 -7.57
CA LEU A 232 0.56 -4.06 -8.61
C LEU A 232 1.59 -5.19 -8.70
N CYS A 233 2.88 -4.87 -8.72
CA CYS A 233 3.94 -5.90 -8.73
C CYS A 233 3.86 -6.79 -7.49
N THR A 234 3.57 -6.22 -6.31
CA THR A 234 3.44 -6.98 -5.07
C THR A 234 2.22 -7.91 -5.11
N VAL A 235 1.07 -7.44 -5.61
CA VAL A 235 -0.13 -8.28 -5.80
C VAL A 235 0.17 -9.43 -6.76
N LEU A 236 0.80 -9.15 -7.90
CA LEU A 236 1.15 -10.17 -8.89
C LEU A 236 2.19 -11.16 -8.36
N TYR A 237 3.15 -10.69 -7.56
CA TYR A 237 4.11 -11.53 -6.86
C TYR A 237 3.42 -12.47 -5.86
N GLU A 238 2.54 -11.94 -5.00
CA GLU A 238 1.77 -12.75 -4.05
C GLU A 238 0.88 -13.76 -4.76
N LEU A 239 0.20 -13.38 -5.84
CA LEU A 239 -0.57 -14.29 -6.67
C LEU A 239 0.29 -15.41 -7.28
N ALA A 240 1.54 -15.11 -7.65
CA ALA A 240 2.45 -16.10 -8.21
C ALA A 240 2.98 -17.06 -7.14
N VAL A 241 3.43 -16.54 -5.99
CA VAL A 241 4.07 -17.34 -4.93
C VAL A 241 3.07 -18.20 -4.17
N THR A 242 1.83 -17.72 -4.01
CA THR A 242 0.76 -18.48 -3.35
C THR A 242 0.06 -19.48 -4.28
N GLY A 243 0.32 -19.45 -5.59
CA GLY A 243 -0.30 -20.36 -6.56
C GLY A 243 -1.67 -19.93 -7.08
N PHE A 244 -2.29 -18.88 -6.52
CA PHE A 244 -3.60 -18.38 -6.98
C PHE A 244 -3.53 -17.80 -8.40
N GLY A 245 -2.44 -17.16 -8.77
CA GLY A 245 -2.23 -16.61 -10.10
C GLY A 245 -2.21 -17.69 -11.19
N PRO A 246 -1.35 -18.71 -11.11
CA PRO A 246 -1.38 -19.84 -12.02
C PRO A 246 -2.70 -20.59 -12.05
N LEU A 247 -3.39 -20.68 -10.92
CA LEU A 247 -4.65 -21.41 -10.82
C LEU A 247 -5.83 -20.68 -11.49
N TYR A 248 -5.96 -19.34 -11.27
CA TYR A 248 -7.16 -18.60 -11.66
C TYR A 248 -6.96 -17.57 -12.77
N LEU A 249 -5.76 -16.99 -12.91
CA LEU A 249 -5.56 -15.84 -13.80
C LEU A 249 -4.77 -16.17 -15.07
N TRP A 250 -3.66 -16.89 -14.96
CA TRP A 250 -2.78 -17.14 -16.10
C TRP A 250 -2.39 -18.61 -16.30
N GLY A 251 -3.22 -19.53 -15.81
CA GLY A 251 -2.98 -20.98 -15.94
C GLY A 251 -2.82 -21.50 -17.36
N GLY A 252 -3.41 -20.82 -18.35
CA GLY A 252 -3.23 -21.11 -19.77
C GLY A 252 -1.99 -20.50 -20.41
N ASN A 253 -1.24 -19.66 -19.69
CA ASN A 253 -0.02 -19.02 -20.20
C ASN A 253 1.23 -19.65 -19.59
N GLU A 254 1.82 -20.63 -20.31
CA GLU A 254 2.99 -21.38 -19.86
C GLU A 254 4.21 -20.47 -19.59
N TRP A 255 4.37 -19.42 -20.38
CA TRP A 255 5.45 -18.45 -20.18
C TRP A 255 5.33 -17.71 -18.86
N LEU A 256 4.12 -17.23 -18.53
CA LEU A 256 3.87 -16.48 -17.30
C LEU A 256 3.86 -17.40 -16.07
N LYS A 257 3.41 -18.64 -16.21
CA LYS A 257 3.54 -19.67 -15.16
C LYS A 257 5.01 -19.89 -14.79
N ALA A 258 5.85 -20.08 -15.79
CA ALA A 258 7.26 -20.39 -15.59
C ALA A 258 8.08 -19.21 -15.04
N ARG A 259 7.68 -17.96 -15.29
CA ARG A 259 8.50 -16.77 -15.02
C ARG A 259 7.83 -15.71 -14.13
N GLY A 260 6.55 -15.87 -13.85
CA GLY A 260 5.79 -14.84 -13.13
C GLY A 260 6.37 -14.52 -11.76
N TYR A 261 6.84 -15.54 -11.03
CA TYR A 261 7.46 -15.36 -9.72
C TYR A 261 8.71 -14.44 -9.78
N GLU A 262 9.66 -14.79 -10.66
CA GLU A 262 10.90 -14.02 -10.82
C GLU A 262 10.63 -12.63 -11.40
N LEU A 263 9.78 -12.56 -12.42
CA LEU A 263 9.45 -11.31 -13.11
C LEU A 263 8.81 -10.30 -12.16
N PHE A 264 7.77 -10.71 -11.43
CA PHE A 264 7.06 -9.81 -10.52
C PHE A 264 7.90 -9.45 -9.30
N SER A 265 8.75 -10.36 -8.83
CA SER A 265 9.73 -10.09 -7.77
C SER A 265 10.74 -9.01 -8.20
N CYS A 266 11.42 -9.22 -9.33
CA CYS A 266 12.41 -8.27 -9.87
C CYS A 266 11.76 -6.91 -10.21
N GLY A 267 10.60 -6.95 -10.88
CA GLY A 267 9.82 -5.76 -11.21
C GLY A 267 9.38 -5.00 -9.96
N GLY A 268 8.98 -5.71 -8.92
CA GLY A 268 8.64 -5.14 -7.61
C GLY A 268 9.81 -4.38 -6.99
N PHE A 269 11.00 -4.97 -6.93
CA PHE A 269 12.20 -4.30 -6.42
C PHE A 269 12.61 -3.11 -7.28
N LEU A 270 12.51 -3.23 -8.60
CA LEU A 270 12.80 -2.13 -9.53
C LEU A 270 11.90 -0.92 -9.24
N VAL A 271 10.59 -1.16 -9.21
CA VAL A 271 9.61 -0.09 -9.01
C VAL A 271 9.67 0.45 -7.58
N ALA A 272 9.93 -0.41 -6.58
CA ALA A 272 10.19 0.02 -5.20
C ALA A 272 11.37 0.99 -5.12
N ALA A 273 12.49 0.71 -5.81
CA ALA A 273 13.66 1.58 -5.84
C ALA A 273 13.37 2.92 -6.55
N ILE A 274 12.54 2.91 -7.61
CA ILE A 274 12.08 4.14 -8.29
C ILE A 274 11.18 4.94 -7.36
N PHE A 275 10.20 4.31 -6.72
CA PHE A 275 9.30 4.94 -5.75
C PHE A 275 10.08 5.53 -4.58
N PHE A 276 10.99 4.77 -3.97
CA PHE A 276 11.87 5.20 -2.88
C PHE A 276 12.62 6.49 -3.22
N ARG A 277 13.20 6.55 -4.42
CA ARG A 277 13.90 7.74 -4.91
C ARG A 277 13.00 8.96 -5.03
N GLN A 278 11.79 8.78 -5.54
CA GLN A 278 10.82 9.85 -5.74
C GLN A 278 10.19 10.29 -4.42
N PHE A 279 9.85 9.32 -3.57
CA PHE A 279 9.18 9.57 -2.30
C PHE A 279 10.06 10.35 -1.32
N LEU A 280 11.32 9.99 -1.17
CA LEU A 280 12.28 10.64 -0.27
C LEU A 280 13.02 11.83 -0.92
N ASP A 281 12.72 12.13 -2.19
CA ASP A 281 13.40 13.16 -2.99
C ASP A 281 14.92 13.08 -2.88
N LEU A 282 15.47 11.89 -3.15
CA LEU A 282 16.91 11.64 -2.99
C LEU A 282 17.79 12.54 -3.86
N LYS A 283 17.23 13.15 -4.91
CA LYS A 283 17.96 14.11 -5.76
C LYS A 283 18.39 15.33 -4.95
N MET A 284 17.52 15.80 -4.05
CA MET A 284 17.76 16.98 -3.22
C MET A 284 18.45 16.63 -1.88
N ALA A 285 18.28 15.38 -1.40
CA ALA A 285 18.75 14.98 -0.08
C ALA A 285 20.28 14.84 0.00
N ALA A 286 20.89 14.03 -0.89
CA ALA A 286 22.35 13.85 -0.94
C ALA A 286 22.78 13.15 -2.24
N ARG A 287 23.82 13.66 -2.90
CA ARG A 287 24.30 13.13 -4.19
C ARG A 287 24.69 11.65 -4.13
N TYR A 288 25.36 11.21 -3.05
CA TYR A 288 25.81 9.83 -2.91
C TYR A 288 24.65 8.85 -2.70
N LEU A 289 23.62 9.21 -1.92
CA LEU A 289 22.43 8.40 -1.73
C LEU A 289 21.65 8.24 -3.04
N ASN A 290 21.52 9.33 -3.81
CA ASN A 290 20.88 9.29 -5.11
C ASN A 290 21.66 8.41 -6.10
N ARG A 291 22.98 8.48 -6.13
CA ARG A 291 23.83 7.62 -7.00
C ARG A 291 23.74 6.15 -6.60
N SER A 292 23.77 5.85 -5.30
CA SER A 292 23.59 4.49 -4.78
C SER A 292 22.24 3.91 -5.21
N ASN A 293 21.17 4.67 -5.05
CA ASN A 293 19.84 4.22 -5.47
C ASN A 293 19.71 4.09 -7.00
N GLN A 294 20.38 4.96 -7.79
CA GLN A 294 20.43 4.81 -9.25
C GLN A 294 21.15 3.51 -9.68
N ALA A 295 22.22 3.14 -8.97
CA ALA A 295 22.90 1.87 -9.22
C ALA A 295 21.98 0.68 -8.90
N ILE A 296 21.19 0.74 -7.81
CA ILE A 296 20.18 -0.26 -7.47
C ILE A 296 19.09 -0.35 -8.55
N ILE A 297 18.59 0.78 -9.05
CA ILE A 297 17.64 0.81 -10.17
C ILE A 297 18.24 0.17 -11.43
N GLY A 298 19.48 0.52 -11.77
CA GLY A 298 20.19 -0.08 -12.92
C GLY A 298 20.37 -1.59 -12.77
N PHE A 299 20.76 -2.04 -11.59
CA PHE A 299 20.85 -3.47 -11.28
C PHE A 299 19.52 -4.18 -11.48
N TRP A 300 18.43 -3.68 -10.87
CA TRP A 300 17.12 -4.32 -10.99
C TRP A 300 16.53 -4.24 -12.39
N LEU A 301 16.85 -3.19 -13.16
CA LEU A 301 16.47 -3.12 -14.58
C LEU A 301 17.11 -4.26 -15.38
N ILE A 302 18.39 -4.52 -15.15
CA ILE A 302 19.11 -5.61 -15.82
C ILE A 302 18.54 -6.96 -15.39
N VAL A 303 18.34 -7.18 -14.08
CA VAL A 303 17.81 -8.45 -13.56
C VAL A 303 16.36 -8.70 -14.04
N THR A 304 15.53 -7.66 -14.11
CA THR A 304 14.17 -7.75 -14.69
C THR A 304 14.22 -8.08 -16.18
N ALA A 305 15.13 -7.47 -16.94
CA ALA A 305 15.33 -7.81 -18.35
C ALA A 305 15.81 -9.26 -18.53
N MET A 306 16.70 -9.74 -17.67
CA MET A 306 17.12 -11.16 -17.66
C MET A 306 15.96 -12.11 -17.37
N SER A 307 15.07 -11.77 -16.44
CA SER A 307 13.89 -12.60 -16.12
C SER A 307 12.91 -12.73 -17.29
N LEU A 308 12.84 -11.73 -18.16
CA LEU A 308 12.04 -11.79 -19.41
C LEU A 308 12.62 -12.75 -20.44
N LEU A 309 13.95 -12.87 -20.49
CA LEU A 309 14.65 -13.66 -21.53
C LEU A 309 14.71 -15.13 -21.17
N GLN A 310 15.21 -15.46 -19.98
CA GLN A 310 15.39 -16.84 -19.55
C GLN A 310 15.36 -17.00 -18.03
N ALA A 311 14.58 -17.97 -17.52
CA ALA A 311 14.69 -18.38 -16.13
C ALA A 311 16.01 -19.16 -15.94
N THR A 312 16.84 -18.71 -15.02
CA THR A 312 18.11 -19.37 -14.68
C THR A 312 18.26 -19.46 -13.16
N PRO A 313 18.93 -20.49 -12.63
CA PRO A 313 19.20 -20.58 -11.19
C PRO A 313 19.98 -19.38 -10.62
N LEU A 314 20.78 -18.72 -11.46
CA LEU A 314 21.49 -17.48 -11.12
C LEU A 314 20.52 -16.33 -10.80
N LEU A 315 19.34 -16.32 -11.42
CA LEU A 315 18.32 -15.29 -11.18
C LEU A 315 17.84 -15.33 -9.73
N GLY A 316 17.62 -16.52 -9.17
CA GLY A 316 17.27 -16.69 -7.75
C GLY A 316 18.33 -16.13 -6.80
N VAL A 317 19.62 -16.33 -7.14
CA VAL A 317 20.74 -15.75 -6.37
C VAL A 317 20.73 -14.22 -6.45
N PHE A 318 20.52 -13.65 -7.65
CA PHE A 318 20.44 -12.19 -7.82
C PHE A 318 19.23 -11.59 -7.09
N ILE A 319 18.09 -12.26 -7.11
CA ILE A 319 16.89 -11.83 -6.38
C ILE A 319 17.17 -11.84 -4.88
N GLY A 320 17.71 -12.92 -4.34
CA GLY A 320 17.99 -13.06 -2.91
C GLY A 320 19.06 -12.08 -2.44
N ALA A 321 20.25 -12.13 -3.02
CA ALA A 321 21.36 -11.28 -2.63
C ALA A 321 21.10 -9.79 -2.94
N GLY A 322 20.54 -9.50 -4.13
CA GLY A 322 20.16 -8.16 -4.54
C GLY A 322 19.07 -7.56 -3.67
N GLY A 323 18.07 -8.37 -3.27
CA GLY A 323 17.00 -7.97 -2.36
C GLY A 323 17.54 -7.59 -0.98
N ILE A 324 18.41 -8.43 -0.39
CA ILE A 324 19.06 -8.14 0.89
C ILE A 324 19.89 -6.86 0.79
N PHE A 325 20.72 -6.73 -0.24
CA PHE A 325 21.56 -5.54 -0.43
C PHE A 325 20.71 -4.28 -0.60
N SER A 326 19.67 -4.33 -1.42
CA SER A 326 18.75 -3.20 -1.66
C SER A 326 17.99 -2.84 -0.39
N GLY A 327 17.55 -3.83 0.39
CA GLY A 327 16.91 -3.65 1.68
C GLY A 327 17.81 -2.95 2.68
N LEU A 328 19.05 -3.43 2.85
CA LEU A 328 20.04 -2.81 3.75
C LEU A 328 20.39 -1.37 3.33
N ALA A 329 20.58 -1.12 2.03
CA ALA A 329 20.84 0.21 1.51
C ALA A 329 19.64 1.16 1.73
N GLY A 330 18.41 0.64 1.56
CA GLY A 330 17.18 1.37 1.82
C GLY A 330 17.01 1.71 3.30
N ILE A 331 17.24 0.75 4.20
CA ILE A 331 17.22 0.98 5.66
C ILE A 331 18.25 2.04 6.04
N TYR A 332 19.50 1.88 5.60
CA TYR A 332 20.56 2.85 5.88
C TYR A 332 20.15 4.26 5.45
N THR A 333 19.66 4.39 4.21
CA THR A 333 19.25 5.67 3.66
C THR A 333 18.07 6.27 4.44
N SER A 334 17.06 5.46 4.76
CA SER A 334 15.87 5.92 5.49
C SER A 334 16.22 6.35 6.92
N VAL A 335 17.01 5.55 7.64
CA VAL A 335 17.45 5.89 9.01
C VAL A 335 18.33 7.14 9.00
N TYR A 336 19.28 7.25 8.06
CA TYR A 336 20.12 8.44 7.92
C TYR A 336 19.29 9.71 7.71
N LEU A 337 18.28 9.67 6.84
CA LEU A 337 17.41 10.81 6.58
C LEU A 337 16.43 11.07 7.74
N ALA A 338 15.95 10.03 8.41
CA ALA A 338 15.09 10.16 9.59
C ALA A 338 15.82 10.85 10.76
N LEU A 339 17.09 10.51 10.99
CA LEU A 339 17.94 11.19 11.97
C LEU A 339 18.18 12.67 11.62
N LYS A 340 18.14 13.02 10.34
CA LYS A 340 18.14 14.42 9.86
C LYS A 340 16.75 15.09 9.92
N ARG A 341 15.82 14.54 10.69
CA ARG A 341 14.45 15.05 10.89
C ARG A 341 13.60 15.08 9.62
N ASN A 342 13.92 14.26 8.61
CA ASN A 342 13.04 14.08 7.47
C ASN A 342 11.83 13.22 7.88
N VAL A 343 10.67 13.85 7.99
CA VAL A 343 9.42 13.21 8.46
C VAL A 343 9.00 12.07 7.52
N LEU A 344 9.16 12.23 6.20
CA LEU A 344 8.83 11.18 5.23
C LEU A 344 9.69 9.94 5.43
N ALA A 345 10.99 10.14 5.73
CA ALA A 345 11.89 9.03 6.03
C ALA A 345 11.53 8.32 7.34
N GLN A 346 11.00 9.03 8.34
CA GLN A 346 10.51 8.42 9.59
C GLN A 346 9.33 7.48 9.32
N TYR A 347 8.34 7.91 8.54
CA TYR A 347 7.23 7.05 8.11
C TYR A 347 7.74 5.83 7.33
N PHE A 348 8.73 6.03 6.47
CA PHE A 348 9.30 4.96 5.67
C PHE A 348 10.02 3.91 6.53
N VAL A 349 10.77 4.34 7.54
CA VAL A 349 11.43 3.42 8.50
C VAL A 349 10.41 2.54 9.21
N VAL A 350 9.30 3.13 9.68
CA VAL A 350 8.25 2.37 10.38
C VAL A 350 7.55 1.39 9.44
N ALA A 351 7.22 1.84 8.23
CA ALA A 351 6.58 1.00 7.21
C ALA A 351 7.46 -0.19 6.82
N TRP A 352 8.75 0.07 6.56
CA TRP A 352 9.69 -0.99 6.22
C TRP A 352 10.04 -1.90 7.38
N ALA A 353 10.03 -1.42 8.60
CA ALA A 353 10.19 -2.28 9.77
C ALA A 353 9.11 -3.36 9.83
N ALA A 354 7.86 -3.04 9.46
CA ALA A 354 6.77 -4.00 9.44
C ALA A 354 7.01 -5.12 8.41
N ILE A 355 7.35 -4.77 7.16
CA ILE A 355 7.58 -5.78 6.12
C ILE A 355 8.85 -6.61 6.40
N ILE A 356 9.91 -5.97 6.91
CA ILE A 356 11.15 -6.67 7.25
C ILE A 356 10.89 -7.66 8.39
N THR A 357 10.15 -7.25 9.42
CA THR A 357 9.78 -8.15 10.52
C THR A 357 8.98 -9.33 9.99
N GLY A 358 7.95 -9.08 9.17
CA GLY A 358 7.15 -10.14 8.54
C GLY A 358 8.00 -11.08 7.68
N THR A 359 8.91 -10.53 6.87
CA THR A 359 9.82 -11.32 6.03
C THR A 359 10.80 -12.15 6.87
N VAL A 360 11.37 -11.58 7.94
CA VAL A 360 12.26 -12.32 8.86
C VAL A 360 11.51 -13.47 9.52
N VAL A 361 10.29 -13.24 10.02
CA VAL A 361 9.45 -14.28 10.59
C VAL A 361 9.19 -15.38 9.56
N ASN A 362 8.79 -15.03 8.34
CA ASN A 362 8.56 -16.00 7.27
C ASN A 362 9.81 -16.82 6.94
N VAL A 363 10.98 -16.17 6.86
CA VAL A 363 12.27 -16.86 6.63
C VAL A 363 12.58 -17.82 7.79
N LEU A 364 12.38 -17.41 9.04
CA LEU A 364 12.60 -18.28 10.21
C LEU A 364 11.66 -19.49 10.21
N VAL A 365 10.40 -19.31 9.79
CA VAL A 365 9.44 -20.40 9.59
C VAL A 365 9.89 -21.31 8.45
N LEU A 366 10.38 -20.73 7.34
CA LEU A 366 10.84 -21.47 6.17
C LEU A 366 12.06 -22.36 6.49
N PHE A 367 12.97 -21.86 7.34
CA PHE A 367 14.11 -22.64 7.83
C PHE A 367 13.76 -23.58 9.01
N GLY A 368 12.51 -23.58 9.46
CA GLY A 368 12.07 -24.43 10.57
C GLY A 368 12.62 -24.02 11.94
N LEU A 369 13.11 -22.80 12.07
CA LEU A 369 13.62 -22.24 13.33
C LEU A 369 12.48 -21.81 14.26
N ILE A 370 11.34 -21.43 13.69
CA ILE A 370 10.09 -21.14 14.40
C ILE A 370 9.01 -22.09 13.86
N GLU A 371 8.14 -22.55 14.75
CA GLU A 371 6.98 -23.34 14.32
C GLU A 371 5.98 -22.42 13.61
N GLY A 372 5.55 -22.84 12.42
CA GLY A 372 4.49 -22.19 11.67
C GLY A 372 3.13 -22.55 12.26
N GLY A 373 2.13 -21.75 11.92
CA GLY A 373 0.73 -21.95 12.27
C GLY A 373 -0.02 -20.62 12.44
N GLY A 374 -1.27 -20.57 12.01
CA GLY A 374 -2.12 -19.39 12.13
C GLY A 374 -1.51 -18.13 11.48
N TRP A 375 -1.42 -17.05 12.24
CA TRP A 375 -0.92 -15.76 11.75
C TRP A 375 0.57 -15.74 11.41
N VAL A 376 1.36 -16.67 11.97
CA VAL A 376 2.81 -16.71 11.78
C VAL A 376 3.15 -17.07 10.33
N ASP A 377 2.39 -17.98 9.72
CA ASP A 377 2.57 -18.37 8.31
C ASP A 377 2.23 -17.22 7.33
N HIS A 378 1.48 -16.23 7.79
CA HIS A 378 1.06 -15.06 7.01
C HIS A 378 1.75 -13.77 7.44
N ALA A 379 2.82 -13.85 8.24
CA ALA A 379 3.50 -12.68 8.80
C ALA A 379 4.02 -11.72 7.71
N GLN A 380 4.50 -12.25 6.58
CA GLN A 380 4.97 -11.45 5.45
C GLN A 380 3.82 -10.68 4.79
N GLN A 381 2.69 -11.32 4.56
CA GLN A 381 1.50 -10.72 3.96
C GLN A 381 0.93 -9.62 4.87
N ILE A 382 0.87 -9.87 6.17
CA ILE A 382 0.49 -8.86 7.15
C ILE A 382 1.45 -7.67 7.10
N GLY A 383 2.76 -7.95 7.00
CA GLY A 383 3.79 -6.93 6.82
C GLY A 383 3.55 -6.05 5.60
N PHE A 384 3.20 -6.63 4.46
CA PHE A 384 2.83 -5.90 3.24
C PHE A 384 1.62 -5.00 3.45
N VAL A 385 0.56 -5.51 4.08
CA VAL A 385 -0.64 -4.70 4.34
C VAL A 385 -0.32 -3.50 5.22
N VAL A 386 0.42 -3.70 6.31
CA VAL A 386 0.83 -2.62 7.23
C VAL A 386 1.72 -1.60 6.52
N GLU A 387 2.72 -2.06 5.76
CA GLU A 387 3.58 -1.20 4.95
C GLU A 387 2.75 -0.32 4.00
N MET A 388 1.84 -0.94 3.25
CA MET A 388 1.03 -0.26 2.24
C MET A 388 0.12 0.81 2.85
N VAL A 389 -0.50 0.52 3.97
CA VAL A 389 -1.34 1.49 4.69
C VAL A 389 -0.49 2.67 5.17
N LEU A 390 0.64 2.39 5.81
CA LEU A 390 1.53 3.44 6.34
C LEU A 390 2.12 4.31 5.22
N LEU A 391 2.54 3.72 4.10
CA LEU A 391 3.05 4.47 2.97
C LEU A 391 1.96 5.31 2.28
N SER A 392 0.73 4.80 2.20
CA SER A 392 -0.40 5.57 1.67
C SER A 392 -0.72 6.79 2.54
N ILE A 393 -0.69 6.62 3.87
CA ILE A 393 -0.85 7.73 4.82
C ILE A 393 0.29 8.75 4.66
N ALA A 394 1.52 8.28 4.58
CA ALA A 394 2.69 9.12 4.40
C ALA A 394 2.64 9.91 3.07
N LEU A 395 2.16 9.28 2.01
CA LEU A 395 1.99 9.92 0.70
C LEU A 395 0.89 10.98 0.73
N ALA A 396 -0.24 10.71 1.39
CA ALA A 396 -1.30 11.70 1.60
C ALA A 396 -0.81 12.91 2.43
N TRP A 397 -0.02 12.65 3.48
CA TRP A 397 0.60 13.70 4.30
C TRP A 397 1.58 14.57 3.48
N ARG A 398 2.38 13.95 2.62
CA ARG A 398 3.29 14.66 1.69
C ARG A 398 2.53 15.67 0.83
N ILE A 399 1.41 15.24 0.22
CA ILE A 399 0.59 16.13 -0.62
C ILE A 399 0.04 17.31 0.17
N LYS A 400 -0.51 17.02 1.36
CA LYS A 400 -1.02 18.08 2.23
C LYS A 400 0.06 19.13 2.52
N ARG A 401 1.27 18.69 2.83
CA ARG A 401 2.41 19.57 3.09
C ARG A 401 2.84 20.36 1.86
N GLU A 402 2.91 19.70 0.70
CA GLU A 402 3.30 20.33 -0.56
C GLU A 402 2.26 21.38 -1.00
N LYS A 403 0.97 21.06 -0.84
CA LYS A 403 -0.12 21.99 -1.09
C LYS A 403 -0.04 23.22 -0.18
N ALA A 404 0.15 22.99 1.13
CA ALA A 404 0.30 24.07 2.10
C ALA A 404 1.53 24.95 1.79
N SER A 405 2.65 24.35 1.36
CA SER A 405 3.84 25.10 0.96
C SER A 405 3.62 25.93 -0.30
N LYS A 406 2.90 25.39 -1.30
CA LYS A 406 2.54 26.14 -2.52
C LYS A 406 1.61 27.29 -2.21
N GLU A 407 0.62 27.08 -1.36
CA GLU A 407 -0.30 28.14 -0.92
C GLU A 407 0.42 29.24 -0.12
N ALA A 408 1.39 28.86 0.73
CA ALA A 408 2.22 29.82 1.45
C ALA A 408 3.09 30.65 0.49
N ALA A 409 3.75 29.98 -0.47
CA ALA A 409 4.55 30.67 -1.49
C ALA A 409 3.71 31.59 -2.40
N GLN A 410 2.48 31.18 -2.74
CA GLN A 410 1.57 32.04 -3.49
C GLN A 410 1.15 33.30 -2.70
N ARG A 411 0.92 33.15 -1.38
CA ARG A 411 0.62 34.28 -0.51
C ARG A 411 1.80 35.24 -0.42
N GLU A 412 3.00 34.73 -0.23
CA GLU A 412 4.22 35.55 -0.19
C GLU A 412 4.44 36.29 -1.50
N LEU A 413 4.20 35.66 -2.66
CA LEU A 413 4.24 36.31 -3.97
C LEU A 413 3.18 37.41 -4.11
N LEU A 414 1.97 37.16 -3.58
CA LEU A 414 0.88 38.15 -3.62
C LEU A 414 1.21 39.37 -2.75
N GLU A 415 1.73 39.12 -1.54
CA GLU A 415 2.19 40.19 -0.63
C GLU A 415 3.33 40.99 -1.25
N LEU A 416 4.28 40.32 -1.90
CA LEU A 416 5.38 40.97 -2.59
C LEU A 416 4.88 41.81 -3.79
N ALA A 417 3.93 41.27 -4.58
CA ALA A 417 3.32 41.99 -5.69
C ALA A 417 2.58 43.24 -5.21
N GLN A 418 1.83 43.12 -4.11
CA GLN A 418 1.14 44.27 -3.50
C GLN A 418 2.12 45.32 -2.97
N SER A 419 3.22 44.90 -2.36
CA SER A 419 4.25 45.81 -1.88
C SER A 419 4.95 46.57 -3.02
N VAL A 420 5.25 45.84 -4.12
CA VAL A 420 5.83 46.47 -5.34
C VAL A 420 4.85 47.44 -6.01
N GLU A 421 3.57 47.11 -6.03
CA GLU A 421 2.53 47.97 -6.58
C GLU A 421 2.37 49.21 -5.72
N HIS A 422 2.39 49.07 -4.39
CA HIS A 422 2.37 50.20 -3.47
C HIS A 422 3.60 51.13 -3.63
N GLU A 423 4.80 50.55 -3.72
CA GLU A 423 6.04 51.30 -3.97
C GLU A 423 6.02 51.99 -5.33
N ARG A 424 5.44 51.34 -6.34
CA ARG A 424 5.24 51.95 -7.68
C ARG A 424 4.27 53.14 -7.62
N ASP A 425 3.15 52.95 -6.92
CA ASP A 425 2.16 54.01 -6.75
C ASP A 425 2.73 55.19 -5.94
N GLU A 426 3.53 54.93 -4.91
CA GLU A 426 4.24 55.99 -4.19
C GLU A 426 5.24 56.73 -5.08
N LYS A 427 5.99 56.01 -5.93
CA LYS A 427 6.90 56.63 -6.90
C LYS A 427 6.14 57.45 -7.94
N ILE A 428 5.02 56.91 -8.45
CA ILE A 428 4.17 57.66 -9.40
C ILE A 428 3.62 58.93 -8.73
N ARG A 429 3.10 58.77 -7.49
CA ARG A 429 2.61 59.94 -6.72
C ARG A 429 3.72 60.95 -6.41
N ALA A 430 4.94 60.47 -6.11
CA ALA A 430 6.10 61.33 -5.89
C ALA A 430 6.52 62.04 -7.19
N GLN A 431 6.50 61.36 -8.33
CA GLN A 431 6.76 61.94 -9.64
C GLN A 431 5.67 62.93 -10.06
N GLU A 432 4.40 62.58 -9.83
CA GLU A 432 3.27 63.48 -10.09
C GLU A 432 3.33 64.76 -9.22
N ARG A 433 3.71 64.57 -7.91
CA ARG A 433 3.95 65.70 -7.01
C ARG A 433 5.07 66.60 -7.52
N THR A 434 6.17 66.00 -7.97
CA THR A 434 7.30 66.76 -8.52
C THR A 434 6.92 67.47 -9.81
N LEU A 435 6.16 66.80 -10.68
CA LEU A 435 5.65 67.37 -11.93
C LEU A 435 4.65 68.46 -11.64
N THR A 436 3.75 68.25 -10.65
CA THR A 436 2.77 69.30 -10.26
C THR A 436 3.45 70.55 -9.67
N VAL A 437 4.51 70.34 -8.85
CA VAL A 437 5.31 71.46 -8.32
C VAL A 437 6.05 72.20 -9.45
N GLN A 438 6.57 71.44 -10.43
CA GLN A 438 7.20 72.07 -11.62
C GLN A 438 6.19 72.81 -12.48
N LEU A 439 4.97 72.30 -12.68
CA LEU A 439 3.91 72.92 -13.39
C LEU A 439 3.37 74.15 -12.62
N GLN A 440 3.22 74.01 -11.29
CA GLN A 440 2.79 75.14 -10.45
C GLN A 440 3.81 76.29 -10.44
N ALA A 441 5.11 76.02 -10.50
CA ALA A 441 6.16 77.00 -10.63
C ALA A 441 6.08 77.75 -11.99
N ASN A 442 5.55 77.07 -13.01
CA ASN A 442 5.36 77.68 -14.32
C ASN A 442 3.99 78.40 -14.50
N GLU A 443 2.95 77.90 -13.79
CA GLU A 443 1.58 78.42 -13.92
C GLU A 443 1.23 79.49 -12.87
N GLU A 444 2.13 79.74 -11.92
CA GLU A 444 1.88 80.71 -10.83
C GLU A 444 1.58 82.16 -11.34
N LEU A 445 1.72 82.38 -12.59
CA LEU A 445 1.45 83.69 -13.19
C LEU A 445 0.08 83.87 -13.88
N GLU A 446 -0.64 82.87 -14.29
CA GLU A 446 -1.85 83.13 -15.08
C GLU A 446 -3.17 82.43 -14.69
N LEU A 447 -3.22 81.40 -13.84
CA LEU A 447 -4.47 80.65 -13.67
C LEU A 447 -4.80 80.19 -12.24
N ARG A 448 -4.90 81.13 -11.30
CA ARG A 448 -5.21 80.80 -9.88
C ARG A 448 -6.67 80.45 -9.56
N VAL A 449 -7.60 80.54 -10.44
CA VAL A 449 -9.02 80.41 -10.06
C VAL A 449 -9.80 79.26 -10.75
N LEU A 450 -9.38 78.76 -11.88
CA LEU A 450 -10.20 77.79 -12.62
C LEU A 450 -9.83 76.29 -12.34
N ASP A 451 -8.66 76.03 -11.80
CA ASP A 451 -8.17 74.61 -11.76
C ASP A 451 -8.48 73.85 -10.47
N ARG A 452 -8.81 74.54 -9.40
CA ARG A 452 -9.05 73.92 -8.10
C ARG A 452 -10.33 73.08 -8.03
N THR A 453 -11.31 73.36 -8.86
CA THR A 453 -12.60 72.63 -8.85
C THR A 453 -12.53 71.37 -9.70
N ALA A 454 -11.74 71.35 -10.77
CA ALA A 454 -11.62 70.17 -11.65
C ALA A 454 -10.74 69.09 -11.07
N GLU A 455 -9.74 69.47 -10.24
CA GLU A 455 -8.87 68.46 -9.57
C GLU A 455 -9.59 67.66 -8.47
N LEU A 456 -10.51 68.29 -7.74
CA LEU A 456 -11.25 67.67 -6.64
C LEU A 456 -12.21 66.61 -7.13
N GLU A 457 -12.88 66.79 -8.25
CA GLU A 457 -13.80 65.77 -8.83
C GLU A 457 -13.07 64.57 -9.40
N ARG A 458 -11.86 64.75 -9.96
CA ARG A 458 -11.08 63.63 -10.47
C ARG A 458 -10.51 62.71 -9.34
N ALA A 459 -10.07 63.33 -8.23
CA ALA A 459 -9.55 62.60 -7.07
C ALA A 459 -10.64 61.77 -6.36
N MET A 460 -11.87 62.33 -6.22
CA MET A 460 -12.97 61.59 -5.60
C MET A 460 -13.37 60.34 -6.40
N LYS A 461 -13.38 60.42 -7.73
CA LYS A 461 -13.75 59.31 -8.61
C LYS A 461 -12.73 58.17 -8.58
N ASN A 462 -11.45 58.49 -8.41
CA ASN A 462 -10.40 57.47 -8.33
C ASN A 462 -10.37 56.74 -6.99
N VAL A 463 -10.70 57.40 -5.89
CA VAL A 463 -10.80 56.78 -4.56
C VAL A 463 -11.99 55.83 -4.49
N GLU A 464 -13.09 56.14 -5.12
CA GLU A 464 -14.29 55.29 -5.15
C GLU A 464 -14.03 54.00 -5.98
N LEU A 465 -13.31 54.12 -7.10
CA LEU A 465 -12.92 52.95 -7.92
C LEU A 465 -11.91 52.06 -7.21
N ALA A 466 -10.96 52.60 -6.47
CA ALA A 466 -9.98 51.81 -5.72
C ALA A 466 -10.61 51.04 -4.54
N ASN A 467 -11.60 51.64 -3.86
CA ASN A 467 -12.33 50.99 -2.77
C ASN A 467 -13.24 49.85 -3.24
N VAL A 468 -13.82 49.94 -4.42
CA VAL A 468 -14.61 48.86 -5.03
C VAL A 468 -13.73 47.69 -5.43
N GLU A 469 -12.51 47.91 -5.93
CA GLU A 469 -11.60 46.84 -6.35
C GLU A 469 -10.95 46.12 -5.14
N LEU A 470 -10.63 46.81 -4.06
CA LEU A 470 -10.16 46.20 -2.80
C LEU A 470 -11.23 45.35 -2.13
N ALA A 471 -12.49 45.75 -2.20
CA ALA A 471 -13.60 44.97 -1.64
C ALA A 471 -13.87 43.68 -2.43
N ARG A 472 -13.51 43.62 -3.72
CA ARG A 472 -13.73 42.48 -4.61
C ARG A 472 -12.73 41.36 -4.39
N LEU A 473 -11.53 41.65 -3.89
CA LEU A 473 -10.43 40.68 -3.73
C LEU A 473 -10.46 39.88 -2.43
N SER A 474 -11.30 40.19 -1.47
CA SER A 474 -11.41 39.42 -0.21
C SER A 474 -12.38 38.25 -0.34
N VAL A 475 -11.89 37.12 -0.84
CA VAL A 475 -12.69 35.88 -0.99
C VAL A 475 -12.49 34.90 0.13
N THR A 476 -11.57 35.16 1.09
CA THR A 476 -11.22 34.25 2.16
C THR A 476 -11.63 34.80 3.54
N ASP A 477 -11.91 33.89 4.48
CA ASP A 477 -12.09 34.20 5.89
C ASP A 477 -10.75 34.61 6.51
N ALA A 478 -10.74 35.72 7.23
CA ALA A 478 -9.52 36.31 7.78
C ALA A 478 -8.86 35.42 8.82
N LEU A 479 -9.63 34.63 9.59
CA LEU A 479 -9.18 33.79 10.67
C LEU A 479 -8.70 32.42 10.16
N THR A 480 -9.57 31.74 9.44
CA THR A 480 -9.39 30.32 9.07
C THR A 480 -8.72 30.10 7.73
N LYS A 481 -8.63 31.15 6.90
CA LYS A 481 -8.05 31.15 5.54
C LYS A 481 -8.77 30.23 4.53
N VAL A 482 -9.82 29.55 4.92
CA VAL A 482 -10.79 28.97 3.99
C VAL A 482 -11.63 30.07 3.34
N HIS A 483 -12.46 29.74 2.39
CA HIS A 483 -13.34 30.72 1.77
C HIS A 483 -14.31 31.32 2.79
N ASN A 484 -14.68 32.59 2.57
CA ASN A 484 -15.67 33.27 3.39
C ASN A 484 -17.10 32.92 2.93
N ARG A 485 -18.07 33.24 3.77
CA ARG A 485 -19.49 33.01 3.51
C ARG A 485 -19.95 33.61 2.18
N ARG A 486 -19.51 34.83 1.84
CA ARG A 486 -19.90 35.49 0.58
C ARG A 486 -19.45 34.66 -0.63
N TYR A 487 -18.22 34.19 -0.65
CA TYR A 487 -17.71 33.35 -1.72
C TYR A 487 -18.42 31.98 -1.76
N PHE A 488 -18.75 31.44 -0.60
CA PHE A 488 -19.57 30.23 -0.50
C PHE A 488 -20.95 30.45 -1.17
N ASP A 489 -21.67 31.53 -0.83
CA ASP A 489 -22.99 31.84 -1.38
C ASP A 489 -22.94 31.97 -2.92
N GLU A 490 -21.90 32.65 -3.43
CA GLU A 490 -21.69 32.83 -4.87
C GLU A 490 -21.40 31.50 -5.56
N MET A 491 -20.52 30.67 -4.99
CA MET A 491 -20.12 29.41 -5.58
C MET A 491 -21.18 28.32 -5.46
N LEU A 492 -21.88 28.26 -4.33
CA LEU A 492 -22.99 27.34 -4.17
C LEU A 492 -24.08 27.61 -5.21
N LYS A 493 -24.44 28.88 -5.41
CA LYS A 493 -25.41 29.29 -6.45
C LYS A 493 -24.93 28.87 -7.84
N LYS A 494 -23.66 29.12 -8.16
CA LYS A 494 -23.05 28.75 -9.44
C LYS A 494 -23.07 27.25 -9.70
N GLU A 495 -22.70 26.44 -8.71
CA GLU A 495 -22.69 24.98 -8.84
C GLU A 495 -24.10 24.39 -8.82
N HIS A 496 -25.04 25.00 -8.11
CA HIS A 496 -26.44 24.64 -8.14
C HIS A 496 -27.05 24.88 -9.54
N ASP A 497 -26.82 26.05 -10.13
CA ASP A 497 -27.24 26.38 -11.48
C ASP A 497 -26.55 25.47 -12.52
N ARG A 498 -25.31 25.07 -12.27
CA ARG A 498 -24.57 24.12 -13.11
C ARG A 498 -25.18 22.72 -13.02
N SER A 499 -25.46 22.22 -11.82
CA SER A 499 -26.14 20.96 -11.58
C SER A 499 -27.48 20.87 -12.32
N ALA A 500 -28.29 21.92 -12.24
CA ALA A 500 -29.56 22.01 -12.94
C ALA A 500 -29.43 21.92 -14.47
N ARG A 501 -28.34 22.44 -15.05
CA ARG A 501 -28.11 22.39 -16.51
C ARG A 501 -27.52 21.08 -16.98
N THR A 502 -26.63 20.47 -16.20
CA THR A 502 -25.84 19.30 -16.61
C THR A 502 -26.46 17.99 -16.17
N GLY A 503 -27.41 18.00 -15.24
CA GLY A 503 -27.95 16.80 -14.62
C GLY A 503 -26.95 16.10 -13.68
N ALA A 504 -25.81 16.73 -13.39
CA ALA A 504 -24.82 16.17 -12.47
C ALA A 504 -25.28 16.39 -11.01
N PRO A 505 -25.10 15.41 -10.11
CA PRO A 505 -25.47 15.58 -8.73
C PRO A 505 -24.60 16.63 -8.04
N LEU A 506 -25.15 17.32 -7.09
CA LEU A 506 -24.46 18.29 -6.23
C LEU A 506 -24.68 17.88 -4.77
N ALA A 507 -23.63 17.88 -3.98
CA ALA A 507 -23.76 17.71 -2.55
C ALA A 507 -23.30 18.96 -1.77
N LEU A 508 -24.00 19.23 -0.67
CA LEU A 508 -23.68 20.26 0.30
C LEU A 508 -23.58 19.59 1.68
N LEU A 509 -22.46 19.83 2.35
CA LEU A 509 -22.27 19.48 3.74
C LEU A 509 -22.25 20.76 4.56
N LEU A 510 -23.07 20.82 5.57
CA LEU A 510 -22.94 21.80 6.65
C LEU A 510 -22.35 21.11 7.86
N ALA A 511 -21.33 21.70 8.42
CA ALA A 511 -20.59 21.16 9.56
C ALA A 511 -20.53 22.18 10.68
N ASP A 512 -20.68 21.72 11.90
CA ASP A 512 -20.64 22.56 13.10
C ASP A 512 -19.78 21.87 14.16
N ILE A 513 -18.90 22.64 14.79
CA ILE A 513 -17.99 22.12 15.82
C ILE A 513 -18.79 21.87 17.10
N ASP A 514 -18.87 20.62 17.49
CA ASP A 514 -19.63 20.20 18.65
C ASP A 514 -19.11 20.87 19.93
N TYR A 515 -20.03 21.48 20.65
CA TYR A 515 -19.74 22.15 21.92
C TYR A 515 -18.67 23.26 21.84
N PHE A 516 -18.50 23.92 20.69
CA PHE A 516 -17.50 24.98 20.50
C PHE A 516 -17.60 26.08 21.55
N LYS A 517 -18.83 26.48 21.93
CA LYS A 517 -19.04 27.43 23.02
C LYS A 517 -18.39 26.95 24.33
N LYS A 518 -18.46 25.64 24.65
CA LYS A 518 -17.79 25.09 25.86
C LYS A 518 -16.26 25.18 25.75
N ILE A 519 -15.70 25.05 24.55
CA ILE A 519 -14.26 25.25 24.32
C ILE A 519 -13.92 26.70 24.64
N ASN A 520 -14.65 27.66 24.05
CA ASN A 520 -14.44 29.09 24.31
C ASN A 520 -14.58 29.44 25.80
N ASP A 521 -15.63 28.93 26.45
CA ASP A 521 -15.92 29.20 27.86
C ASP A 521 -14.88 28.58 28.80
N SER A 522 -14.25 27.44 28.41
CA SER A 522 -13.30 26.70 29.26
C SER A 522 -11.85 27.16 29.12
N VAL A 523 -11.41 27.57 27.90
CA VAL A 523 -9.99 27.88 27.61
C VAL A 523 -9.78 29.23 26.92
N GLY A 524 -10.85 29.99 26.69
CA GLY A 524 -10.85 31.35 26.13
C GLY A 524 -10.96 31.38 24.60
N HIS A 525 -11.38 32.54 24.08
CA HIS A 525 -11.63 32.76 22.64
C HIS A 525 -10.40 32.52 21.74
N LEU A 526 -9.19 32.79 22.24
CA LEU A 526 -7.96 32.51 21.46
C LEU A 526 -7.76 31.01 21.22
N ALA A 527 -8.17 30.15 22.16
CA ALA A 527 -8.16 28.70 21.97
C ALA A 527 -9.24 28.28 20.95
N GLY A 528 -10.41 28.92 21.00
CA GLY A 528 -11.45 28.73 20.00
C GLY A 528 -11.00 29.11 18.59
N ASP A 529 -10.30 30.24 18.46
CA ASP A 529 -9.74 30.66 17.17
C ASP A 529 -8.72 29.64 16.63
N GLU A 530 -7.89 29.09 17.50
CA GLU A 530 -6.93 28.05 17.13
C GLU A 530 -7.62 26.72 16.80
N CYS A 531 -8.68 26.36 17.53
CA CYS A 531 -9.55 25.24 17.22
C CYS A 531 -10.16 25.42 15.81
N LEU A 532 -10.72 26.61 15.50
CA LEU A 532 -11.29 26.91 14.19
C LEU A 532 -10.26 26.74 13.04
N LYS A 533 -9.03 27.21 13.24
CA LYS A 533 -7.97 27.05 12.25
C LYS A 533 -7.59 25.59 12.03
N GLN A 534 -7.47 24.82 13.11
CA GLN A 534 -7.15 23.39 13.00
C GLN A 534 -8.29 22.60 12.36
N VAL A 535 -9.53 22.91 12.73
CA VAL A 535 -10.70 22.32 12.09
C VAL A 535 -10.72 22.69 10.60
N ALA A 536 -10.58 23.98 10.25
CA ALA A 536 -10.54 24.41 8.85
C ALA A 536 -9.43 23.68 8.05
N SER A 537 -8.26 23.51 8.65
CA SER A 537 -7.16 22.74 8.05
C SER A 537 -7.51 21.27 7.87
N ALA A 538 -8.14 20.65 8.86
CA ALA A 538 -8.58 19.25 8.78
C ALA A 538 -9.67 19.08 7.71
N LEU A 539 -10.64 20.01 7.64
CA LEU A 539 -11.67 20.01 6.61
C LEU A 539 -11.06 20.10 5.21
N THR A 540 -10.14 21.05 5.02
CA THR A 540 -9.47 21.25 3.73
C THR A 540 -8.62 20.04 3.35
N GLY A 541 -7.95 19.41 4.32
CA GLY A 541 -7.17 18.19 4.09
C GLY A 541 -8.02 16.96 3.79
N ALA A 542 -9.23 16.89 4.34
CA ALA A 542 -10.14 15.76 4.15
C ALA A 542 -10.93 15.85 2.84
N VAL A 543 -11.10 17.04 2.27
CA VAL A 543 -11.82 17.29 1.01
C VAL A 543 -10.80 17.28 -0.13
N GLY A 544 -10.90 16.32 -1.07
CA GLY A 544 -9.76 15.93 -1.92
C GLY A 544 -9.77 16.39 -3.38
N ARG A 545 -10.81 17.09 -3.85
CA ARG A 545 -10.91 17.54 -5.25
C ARG A 545 -10.70 19.05 -5.35
N SER A 546 -10.05 19.50 -6.41
CA SER A 546 -9.86 20.95 -6.67
C SER A 546 -11.16 21.69 -6.98
N THR A 547 -12.22 20.95 -7.26
CA THR A 547 -13.57 21.48 -7.49
C THR A 547 -14.39 21.65 -6.22
N ASP A 548 -13.97 21.01 -5.12
CA ASP A 548 -14.68 21.03 -3.87
C ASP A 548 -14.33 22.33 -3.13
N LEU A 549 -15.31 22.90 -2.49
CA LEU A 549 -15.18 24.16 -1.76
C LEU A 549 -15.32 23.91 -0.27
N VAL A 550 -14.38 24.41 0.50
CA VAL A 550 -14.51 24.54 1.95
C VAL A 550 -14.61 26.01 2.31
N ALA A 551 -15.62 26.38 3.05
CA ALA A 551 -15.85 27.73 3.50
C ALA A 551 -16.24 27.78 4.98
N ARG A 552 -15.94 28.89 5.62
CA ARG A 552 -16.49 29.22 6.92
C ARG A 552 -17.84 29.90 6.71
N TYR A 553 -18.90 29.22 7.13
CA TYR A 553 -20.27 29.68 6.95
C TYR A 553 -20.63 30.74 7.98
N GLY A 554 -20.19 30.60 9.23
CA GLY A 554 -20.36 31.58 10.30
C GLY A 554 -19.90 30.99 11.64
N GLY A 555 -19.36 31.80 12.53
CA GLY A 555 -18.96 31.36 13.86
C GLY A 555 -18.09 30.10 13.84
N GLU A 556 -18.63 28.99 14.35
CA GLU A 556 -18.06 27.63 14.35
C GLU A 556 -18.56 26.75 13.21
N GLU A 557 -19.34 27.30 12.28
CA GLU A 557 -19.94 26.56 11.19
C GLU A 557 -19.08 26.61 9.94
N PHE A 558 -18.97 25.49 9.28
CA PHE A 558 -18.29 25.34 8.00
C PHE A 558 -19.24 24.74 6.98
N ALA A 559 -19.07 25.12 5.74
CA ALA A 559 -19.81 24.58 4.61
C ALA A 559 -18.85 23.96 3.60
N ILE A 560 -19.22 22.81 3.05
CA ILE A 560 -18.46 22.12 2.03
C ILE A 560 -19.38 21.85 0.84
N VAL A 561 -19.00 22.38 -0.33
CA VAL A 561 -19.73 22.13 -1.57
C VAL A 561 -18.97 21.10 -2.38
N LEU A 562 -19.65 20.06 -2.80
CA LEU A 562 -19.08 18.93 -3.53
C LEU A 562 -19.80 18.79 -4.88
N PRO A 563 -19.26 19.39 -5.96
CA PRO A 563 -19.83 19.24 -7.29
C PRO A 563 -19.71 17.80 -7.81
N ALA A 564 -20.64 17.39 -8.68
CA ALA A 564 -20.69 16.08 -9.30
C ALA A 564 -20.53 14.92 -8.30
N THR A 565 -21.22 15.03 -7.16
CA THR A 565 -21.10 14.08 -6.04
C THR A 565 -22.50 13.65 -5.63
N ASP A 566 -22.76 12.35 -5.71
CA ASP A 566 -24.01 11.73 -5.28
C ASP A 566 -24.07 11.56 -3.74
N ALA A 567 -25.20 11.11 -3.23
CA ALA A 567 -25.42 10.96 -1.80
C ALA A 567 -24.45 9.97 -1.14
N ALA A 568 -24.14 8.86 -1.78
CA ALA A 568 -23.23 7.85 -1.24
C ALA A 568 -21.78 8.36 -1.17
N GLN A 569 -21.35 9.05 -2.20
CA GLN A 569 -20.04 9.69 -2.26
C GLN A 569 -19.94 10.84 -1.24
N ALA A 570 -20.99 11.64 -1.12
CA ALA A 570 -21.05 12.75 -0.16
C ALA A 570 -20.98 12.26 1.30
N LEU A 571 -21.68 11.17 1.62
CA LEU A 571 -21.58 10.53 2.93
C LEU A 571 -20.17 10.02 3.22
N ALA A 572 -19.51 9.41 2.25
CA ALA A 572 -18.13 8.97 2.40
C ALA A 572 -17.16 10.13 2.65
N VAL A 573 -17.37 11.28 1.98
CA VAL A 573 -16.59 12.49 2.23
C VAL A 573 -16.90 13.05 3.62
N ALA A 574 -18.19 13.14 3.99
CA ALA A 574 -18.61 13.67 5.28
C ALA A 574 -18.05 12.83 6.45
N GLU A 575 -18.05 11.52 6.34
CA GLU A 575 -17.47 10.65 7.35
C GLU A 575 -15.94 10.76 7.43
N ARG A 576 -15.28 10.91 6.30
CA ARG A 576 -13.83 11.22 6.25
C ARG A 576 -13.53 12.55 6.92
N VAL A 577 -14.34 13.56 6.65
CA VAL A 577 -14.24 14.90 7.26
C VAL A 577 -14.47 14.80 8.77
N ARG A 578 -15.54 14.12 9.20
CA ARG A 578 -15.83 13.89 10.60
C ARG A 578 -14.64 13.25 11.32
N LYS A 579 -14.13 12.16 10.74
CA LYS A 579 -13.00 11.42 11.30
C LYS A 579 -11.72 12.24 11.34
N ALA A 580 -11.46 13.04 10.31
CA ALA A 580 -10.31 13.94 10.27
C ALA A 580 -10.34 14.98 11.41
N VAL A 581 -11.53 15.45 11.78
CA VAL A 581 -11.67 16.37 12.93
C VAL A 581 -11.59 15.64 14.26
N GLU A 582 -12.19 14.45 14.38
CA GLU A 582 -12.08 13.62 15.57
C GLU A 582 -10.63 13.22 15.89
N ASP A 583 -9.82 13.00 14.85
CA ASP A 583 -8.41 12.63 14.97
C ASP A 583 -7.48 13.82 15.33
N ILE A 584 -8.01 15.07 15.37
CA ILE A 584 -7.22 16.25 15.74
C ILE A 584 -6.69 16.11 17.17
N GLN A 585 -5.39 16.16 17.29
CA GLN A 585 -4.71 16.23 18.58
C GLN A 585 -4.64 17.70 19.06
N PHE A 586 -5.79 18.26 19.41
CA PHE A 586 -5.83 19.65 19.86
C PHE A 586 -5.29 19.78 21.29
N ILE A 587 -4.06 20.31 21.38
CA ILE A 587 -3.41 20.58 22.67
C ILE A 587 -3.27 22.07 22.83
N TYR A 588 -3.90 22.63 23.84
CA TYR A 588 -3.78 24.04 24.17
C TYR A 588 -3.31 24.21 25.61
N ARG A 589 -2.18 24.90 25.80
CA ARG A 589 -1.52 25.11 27.11
C ARG A 589 -1.28 23.79 27.88
N GLY A 590 -0.84 22.74 27.16
CA GLY A 590 -0.54 21.44 27.75
C GLY A 590 -1.75 20.55 28.07
N ARG A 591 -2.97 21.02 27.78
CA ARG A 591 -4.21 20.24 27.96
C ARG A 591 -4.72 19.78 26.60
N ARG A 592 -4.97 18.49 26.48
CA ARG A 592 -5.66 17.92 25.31
C ARG A 592 -7.16 18.17 25.41
N ILE A 593 -7.76 18.75 24.38
CA ILE A 593 -9.18 19.03 24.27
C ILE A 593 -9.70 18.21 23.10
N PRO A 594 -10.62 17.27 23.32
CA PRO A 594 -11.23 16.52 22.23
C PRO A 594 -12.10 17.45 21.38
N ILE A 595 -11.99 17.34 20.07
CA ILE A 595 -12.81 18.08 19.11
C ILE A 595 -13.60 17.07 18.30
N SER A 596 -14.86 17.34 18.07
CA SER A 596 -15.69 16.62 17.11
C SER A 596 -16.55 17.60 16.33
N ILE A 597 -17.07 17.13 15.21
CA ILE A 597 -18.02 17.88 14.39
C ILE A 597 -19.25 17.04 14.06
N SER A 598 -20.37 17.70 13.98
CA SER A 598 -21.59 17.14 13.39
C SER A 598 -21.74 17.65 11.95
N LEU A 599 -22.17 16.79 11.06
CA LEU A 599 -22.37 17.15 9.66
C LEU A 599 -23.78 16.78 9.19
N GLY A 600 -24.39 17.72 8.48
CA GLY A 600 -25.59 17.49 7.68
C GLY A 600 -25.24 17.47 6.20
N VAL A 601 -25.73 16.49 5.49
CA VAL A 601 -25.45 16.25 4.07
C VAL A 601 -26.74 16.36 3.27
N ALA A 602 -26.76 17.23 2.28
CA ALA A 602 -27.78 17.23 1.22
C ALA A 602 -27.10 16.91 -0.10
N ALA A 603 -27.68 16.00 -0.89
CA ALA A 603 -27.15 15.62 -2.18
C ALA A 603 -28.28 15.30 -3.16
N ARG A 604 -28.31 16.01 -4.28
CA ARG A 604 -29.31 15.80 -5.34
C ARG A 604 -28.87 16.42 -6.66
N VAL A 605 -29.58 16.13 -7.69
CA VAL A 605 -29.51 16.92 -8.92
C VAL A 605 -30.44 18.13 -8.75
N ALA A 606 -29.91 19.33 -8.93
CA ALA A 606 -30.71 20.54 -8.77
C ALA A 606 -31.81 20.61 -9.85
N GLY A 607 -33.03 20.91 -9.42
CA GLY A 607 -34.17 21.13 -10.32
C GLY A 607 -34.13 22.52 -10.94
N THR A 608 -34.56 22.65 -12.19
CA THR A 608 -34.66 23.94 -12.86
C THR A 608 -35.70 24.81 -12.13
N GLY A 609 -35.28 25.99 -11.65
CA GLY A 609 -36.13 26.96 -10.93
C GLY A 609 -36.29 26.69 -9.43
N GLN A 610 -35.64 25.71 -8.86
CA GLN A 610 -35.61 25.50 -7.40
C GLN A 610 -34.67 26.51 -6.75
N PRO A 611 -35.05 27.17 -5.62
CA PRO A 611 -34.15 28.05 -4.91
C PRO A 611 -32.98 27.29 -4.29
N VAL A 612 -31.80 27.89 -4.36
CA VAL A 612 -30.61 27.34 -3.70
C VAL A 612 -30.74 27.30 -2.17
N THR A 613 -31.60 28.14 -1.62
CA THR A 613 -31.92 28.19 -0.19
C THR A 613 -32.53 26.92 0.34
N ASP A 614 -33.36 26.23 -0.46
CA ASP A 614 -33.95 24.94 -0.06
C ASP A 614 -32.88 23.87 0.09
N PHE A 615 -31.88 23.90 -0.77
CA PHE A 615 -30.74 22.99 -0.68
C PHE A 615 -29.87 23.22 0.55
N VAL A 616 -29.75 24.49 0.98
CA VAL A 616 -29.08 24.86 2.22
C VAL A 616 -29.92 24.41 3.42
N SER A 617 -31.25 24.63 3.37
CA SER A 617 -32.15 24.19 4.46
C SER A 617 -32.14 22.68 4.65
N GLU A 618 -32.14 21.89 3.58
CA GLU A 618 -32.03 20.42 3.64
C GLU A 618 -30.75 19.98 4.37
N ALA A 619 -29.60 20.61 4.06
CA ALA A 619 -28.35 20.30 4.76
C ALA A 619 -28.36 20.76 6.23
N ASP A 620 -29.01 21.90 6.53
CA ASP A 620 -29.13 22.41 7.89
C ASP A 620 -30.06 21.53 8.76
N GLU A 621 -31.20 21.09 8.21
CA GLU A 621 -32.09 20.13 8.90
C GLU A 621 -31.33 18.81 9.19
N ALA A 622 -30.54 18.32 8.26
CA ALA A 622 -29.72 17.12 8.47
C ALA A 622 -28.63 17.37 9.53
N LEU A 623 -28.01 18.55 9.55
CA LEU A 623 -27.06 18.96 10.58
C LEU A 623 -27.73 19.03 11.96
N TYR A 624 -28.93 19.59 12.02
CA TYR A 624 -29.71 19.65 13.26
C TYR A 624 -30.04 18.24 13.76
N ALA A 625 -30.44 17.34 12.87
CA ALA A 625 -30.66 15.92 13.19
C ALA A 625 -29.40 15.25 13.72
N ALA A 626 -28.23 15.50 13.10
CA ALA A 626 -26.94 15.00 13.57
C ALA A 626 -26.64 15.47 15.01
N LYS A 627 -26.87 16.74 15.30
CA LYS A 627 -26.69 17.32 16.64
C LYS A 627 -27.67 16.71 17.66
N GLY A 628 -28.92 16.47 17.23
CA GLY A 628 -29.97 15.85 18.09
C GLY A 628 -29.72 14.38 18.38
N ALA A 629 -29.16 13.62 17.46
CA ALA A 629 -28.91 12.19 17.59
C ALA A 629 -27.61 11.83 18.38
N GLY A 630 -26.95 12.82 18.97
CA GLY A 630 -25.80 12.58 19.86
C GLY A 630 -24.49 13.24 19.44
N ARG A 631 -24.50 14.01 18.36
CA ARG A 631 -23.33 14.71 17.80
C ARG A 631 -22.29 13.75 17.22
N ASN A 632 -21.14 14.30 16.80
CA ASN A 632 -20.03 13.56 16.21
C ASN A 632 -20.47 12.52 15.17
N GLN A 633 -21.33 12.89 14.27
CA GLN A 633 -21.92 12.02 13.26
C GLN A 633 -22.35 12.77 12.01
N VAL A 634 -22.58 12.02 10.97
CA VAL A 634 -23.08 12.50 9.69
C VAL A 634 -24.55 12.10 9.54
N GLN A 635 -25.39 13.01 9.10
CA GLN A 635 -26.76 12.74 8.71
C GLN A 635 -27.03 13.18 7.28
N LEU A 636 -27.74 12.35 6.54
CA LEU A 636 -28.20 12.67 5.19
C LEU A 636 -29.62 13.22 5.27
N ALA A 637 -29.89 14.25 4.49
CA ALA A 637 -31.23 14.81 4.35
C ALA A 637 -32.22 13.75 3.80
N ALA A 638 -33.43 13.74 4.34
CA ALA A 638 -34.45 12.71 4.06
C ALA A 638 -34.90 12.66 2.58
N ASN A 639 -34.57 13.68 1.79
CA ASN A 639 -34.95 13.81 0.37
C ASN A 639 -33.74 13.64 -0.59
N GLY A 640 -32.65 13.05 -0.11
CA GLY A 640 -31.43 12.80 -0.90
C GLY A 640 -31.38 11.42 -1.53
#